data_ee719862fe8afef1fe888453eec2364d
#
_entry.id   ee719862fe8afef1fe888453eec2364d
#
_cell.length_a   1.000
_cell.length_b   1.000
_cell.length_c   1.000
_cell.angle_alpha   90.00
_cell.angle_beta   90.00
_cell.angle_gamma   90.00
#
_symmetry.space_group_name_H-M   'P 1'
#
loop_
_entity.id
_entity.type
_entity.pdbx_description
1 polymer ?
#
loop_
_entity_poly.entity_id
_entity_poly.type
_entity_poly.pdbx_seq_one_letter_code
_entity_poly.pdbx_strand_id
1 'polypeptide(L)'
;MHPPSHGATAPSFRLSLLISSLGVAFLTPAQTWAQAAPSLPLITVTAPAIPTAQRASSLATGLAGSTLDIPFSVTDVPTTLVREQAGTTLQDALRNVPGAQADSGFNGSHTQFFILRGAAVDSGTSSNRVLRDGVRLSNYPFVSTFLERVEVLRGPGAALGVRSEPGGTVNLVTRQPQLANFGSIVLGAGSHGARETSIDLNRVLSAEQELAARLTATRSDASEWRHVEDRLDGVKFGIAKSNGNLYHLRANVEATNQTYQPDFGIPALGGRPVDVSRDRQFGEPFGDSTTNNRIVDLHGDVALSADTRLALDLTHLESQSTSIKNLLNGNPLAGQPVGTWARVSAWEPGTTRRIDSVAASLTSAQTWAGLRHQLYLGAEYYKEELNQPALSVPAATSPSINVYAPVFGRVTAPAAGASLPSSLTTQNLESTSASAQDQIDLGDWSIVGGLRFTEQRFLYGTAGVQPVDESRWSPKLAVLRRLSERDTVYANVSTGMSPNQVSSSSNQSLPSRRSAQAELGWKSLWQGGQLVSDVAIYRLDQKNMIASDLSTPLNNFDFTTAGSARSEGLEASLRGDLTDRLNVALSYAYTDARYLDNPVYGGQRVPDVARQAVSLWGQYAWNAQWRTGAGLYVQSQRFADEANTTVLPGYARFDIVQTWRHALSNGQSVEVQLALRNLFDKHYFVSSHLHVSRWITPGQGRNVALSATYRF
;
A
#
# COMPACT_ATOMS: atom_id res chain seq x y z
N MET A 1 -20.33 36.52 -39.95
CA MET A 1 -19.60 35.29 -40.29
C MET A 1 -18.90 34.83 -39.03
N HIS A 2 -19.49 33.85 -38.32
CA HIS A 2 -18.90 33.23 -37.15
C HIS A 2 -18.14 31.98 -37.55
N PRO A 3 -16.95 31.70 -36.99
CA PRO A 3 -16.37 30.37 -37.08
C PRO A 3 -16.90 29.47 -35.99
N PRO A 4 -17.04 28.16 -36.21
CA PRO A 4 -17.59 27.24 -35.20
C PRO A 4 -16.53 26.82 -34.19
N SER A 5 -16.93 26.83 -32.92
CA SER A 5 -16.17 26.29 -31.79
C SER A 5 -16.20 24.76 -31.83
N HIS A 6 -15.06 24.13 -32.07
CA HIS A 6 -14.90 22.70 -31.81
C HIS A 6 -14.63 22.47 -30.33
N GLY A 7 -15.65 22.16 -29.56
CA GLY A 7 -15.52 21.55 -28.24
C GLY A 7 -15.16 20.07 -28.40
N ALA A 8 -13.93 19.71 -28.14
CA ALA A 8 -13.52 18.32 -28.01
C ALA A 8 -13.99 17.78 -26.65
N THR A 9 -15.18 17.18 -26.62
CA THR A 9 -15.62 16.35 -25.52
C THR A 9 -14.84 15.04 -25.58
N ALA A 10 -13.91 14.83 -24.63
CA ALA A 10 -13.29 13.54 -24.42
C ALA A 10 -14.39 12.51 -24.08
N PRO A 11 -14.38 11.31 -24.69
CA PRO A 11 -15.36 10.30 -24.40
C PRO A 11 -15.20 9.80 -22.97
N SER A 12 -16.12 10.16 -22.09
CA SER A 12 -16.27 9.51 -20.77
C SER A 12 -16.75 8.09 -21.02
N PHE A 13 -15.86 7.13 -21.02
CA PHE A 13 -16.20 5.72 -21.07
C PHE A 13 -16.87 5.35 -19.73
N ARG A 14 -18.17 5.16 -19.74
CA ARG A 14 -18.89 4.65 -18.57
C ARG A 14 -18.62 3.15 -18.44
N LEU A 15 -17.69 2.80 -17.58
CA LEU A 15 -17.32 1.41 -17.22
C LEU A 15 -18.52 0.61 -16.71
N SER A 16 -19.54 1.29 -16.18
CA SER A 16 -20.78 0.69 -15.67
C SER A 16 -21.59 -0.10 -16.71
N LEU A 17 -21.45 0.20 -18.00
CA LEU A 17 -22.16 -0.55 -19.05
C LEU A 17 -21.46 -1.85 -19.44
N LEU A 18 -20.14 -1.96 -19.26
CA LEU A 18 -19.37 -3.15 -19.59
C LEU A 18 -19.56 -4.27 -18.56
N ILE A 19 -19.75 -3.94 -17.28
CA ILE A 19 -19.98 -4.95 -16.22
C ILE A 19 -21.36 -5.60 -16.37
N SER A 20 -22.36 -4.85 -16.80
CA SER A 20 -23.71 -5.40 -17.03
C SER A 20 -23.82 -6.23 -18.31
N SER A 21 -23.02 -5.95 -19.34
CA SER A 21 -23.08 -6.68 -20.61
C SER A 21 -22.17 -7.93 -20.68
N LEU A 22 -21.06 -7.93 -19.94
CA LEU A 22 -20.17 -9.09 -19.85
C LEU A 22 -20.70 -10.21 -18.94
N GLY A 23 -21.52 -9.89 -17.93
CA GLY A 23 -22.12 -10.87 -17.03
C GLY A 23 -23.15 -11.81 -17.71
N VAL A 24 -23.76 -11.38 -18.80
CA VAL A 24 -24.77 -12.17 -19.50
C VAL A 24 -24.18 -13.16 -20.53
N ALA A 25 -23.01 -12.85 -21.09
CA ALA A 25 -22.42 -13.70 -22.12
C ALA A 25 -21.78 -15.02 -21.59
N PHE A 26 -21.53 -15.13 -20.28
CA PHE A 26 -20.90 -16.30 -19.67
C PHE A 26 -21.89 -17.27 -18.99
N LEU A 27 -23.17 -16.95 -18.93
CA LEU A 27 -24.20 -17.75 -18.22
C LEU A 27 -25.12 -18.58 -19.13
N THR A 28 -24.90 -18.63 -20.44
CA THR A 28 -25.67 -19.56 -21.29
C THR A 28 -25.13 -20.97 -21.10
N PRO A 29 -25.93 -21.93 -20.61
CA PRO A 29 -25.51 -23.33 -20.57
C PRO A 29 -25.47 -23.88 -22.01
N ALA A 30 -24.30 -24.25 -22.47
CA ALA A 30 -24.18 -25.03 -23.67
C ALA A 30 -24.87 -26.39 -23.42
N GLN A 31 -26.02 -26.61 -24.02
CA GLN A 31 -26.60 -27.95 -24.11
C GLN A 31 -25.71 -28.80 -25.04
N THR A 32 -24.81 -29.56 -24.47
CA THR A 32 -24.08 -30.62 -25.16
C THR A 32 -24.73 -31.95 -24.79
N TRP A 33 -25.03 -32.72 -25.81
CA TRP A 33 -25.52 -34.06 -25.71
C TRP A 33 -24.51 -34.95 -24.96
N ALA A 34 -24.93 -35.48 -23.81
CA ALA A 34 -24.11 -36.32 -22.97
C ALA A 34 -23.93 -37.70 -23.61
N GLN A 35 -22.73 -38.02 -24.06
CA GLN A 35 -22.25 -39.39 -24.07
C GLN A 35 -21.56 -39.65 -22.73
N ALA A 36 -22.01 -40.65 -22.00
CA ALA A 36 -21.43 -41.08 -20.74
C ALA A 36 -19.97 -41.53 -20.95
N ALA A 37 -19.03 -40.73 -20.51
CA ALA A 37 -17.65 -41.10 -20.34
C ALA A 37 -17.46 -41.78 -18.96
N PRO A 38 -16.59 -42.82 -18.85
CA PRO A 38 -16.36 -43.51 -17.58
C PRO A 38 -15.82 -42.53 -16.54
N SER A 39 -16.44 -42.55 -15.37
CA SER A 39 -16.03 -41.71 -14.23
C SER A 39 -14.62 -42.10 -13.75
N LEU A 40 -13.64 -41.28 -14.11
CA LEU A 40 -12.34 -41.33 -13.46
C LEU A 40 -12.53 -40.83 -11.98
N PRO A 41 -11.82 -41.45 -11.01
CA PRO A 41 -11.92 -41.05 -9.65
C PRO A 41 -11.53 -39.55 -9.54
N LEU A 42 -12.37 -38.78 -8.87
CA LEU A 42 -12.15 -37.35 -8.57
C LEU A 42 -10.87 -37.24 -7.74
N ILE A 43 -9.73 -37.00 -8.37
CA ILE A 43 -8.54 -36.59 -7.66
C ILE A 43 -8.83 -35.15 -7.20
N THR A 44 -9.31 -35.03 -5.98
CA THR A 44 -9.37 -33.75 -5.30
C THR A 44 -7.92 -33.34 -5.04
N VAL A 45 -7.30 -32.67 -5.99
CA VAL A 45 -6.06 -31.92 -5.73
C VAL A 45 -6.49 -30.70 -4.94
N THR A 46 -6.70 -30.87 -3.63
CA THR A 46 -6.44 -29.82 -2.69
C THR A 46 -4.94 -29.58 -2.81
N ALA A 47 -4.53 -28.63 -3.66
CA ALA A 47 -3.20 -28.10 -3.55
C ALA A 47 -3.03 -27.72 -2.06
N PRO A 48 -2.12 -28.35 -1.31
CA PRO A 48 -1.89 -27.96 0.06
C PRO A 48 -1.62 -26.47 0.01
N ALA A 49 -2.36 -25.69 0.80
CA ALA A 49 -2.03 -24.28 0.97
C ALA A 49 -0.55 -24.27 1.38
N ILE A 50 0.33 -23.77 0.48
CA ILE A 50 1.76 -23.74 0.77
C ILE A 50 1.86 -22.99 2.09
N PRO A 51 2.37 -23.62 3.17
CA PRO A 51 2.47 -22.98 4.46
C PRO A 51 3.12 -21.61 4.26
N THR A 52 2.63 -20.58 4.90
CA THR A 52 3.12 -19.18 4.73
C THR A 52 4.64 -19.08 4.88
N ALA A 53 5.24 -20.02 5.62
CA ALA A 53 6.67 -20.18 5.80
C ALA A 53 7.45 -20.63 4.56
N GLN A 54 6.82 -21.25 3.61
CA GLN A 54 7.48 -21.80 2.41
C GLN A 54 7.36 -20.88 1.20
N ARG A 55 6.66 -19.73 1.33
CA ARG A 55 6.56 -18.80 0.21
C ARG A 55 7.83 -17.98 0.09
N ALA A 56 8.48 -18.08 -1.06
CA ALA A 56 9.57 -17.19 -1.41
C ALA A 56 9.09 -15.75 -1.51
N SER A 57 9.74 -14.84 -0.79
CA SER A 57 9.53 -13.41 -0.98
C SER A 57 10.56 -12.88 -1.99
N SER A 58 10.09 -12.38 -3.11
CA SER A 58 10.94 -11.81 -4.14
C SER A 58 11.51 -10.44 -3.76
N LEU A 59 10.92 -9.75 -2.80
CA LEU A 59 11.27 -8.37 -2.44
C LEU A 59 12.69 -8.21 -1.89
N ALA A 60 13.12 -9.10 -0.99
CA ALA A 60 14.36 -8.89 -0.25
C ALA A 60 15.60 -9.28 -1.05
N THR A 61 15.54 -10.38 -1.76
CA THR A 61 16.71 -10.99 -2.39
C THR A 61 16.59 -11.19 -3.90
N GLY A 62 15.40 -11.15 -4.46
CA GLY A 62 15.16 -11.55 -5.86
C GLY A 62 15.40 -13.05 -6.11
N LEU A 63 15.74 -13.80 -5.07
CA LEU A 63 16.08 -15.22 -5.12
C LEU A 63 14.94 -16.07 -4.56
N ALA A 64 14.78 -17.27 -5.10
CA ALA A 64 13.88 -18.28 -4.56
C ALA A 64 14.47 -18.82 -3.23
N GLY A 65 13.63 -18.87 -2.20
CA GLY A 65 14.05 -19.38 -0.90
C GLY A 65 12.88 -19.45 0.08
N SER A 66 13.06 -20.14 1.20
CA SER A 66 12.09 -20.11 2.29
C SER A 66 12.24 -18.83 3.13
N THR A 67 11.26 -18.52 3.94
CA THR A 67 11.33 -17.40 4.88
C THR A 67 12.55 -17.50 5.80
N LEU A 68 13.00 -18.72 6.15
CA LEU A 68 14.20 -18.96 6.95
C LEU A 68 15.51 -18.59 6.24
N ASP A 69 15.54 -18.65 4.91
CA ASP A 69 16.74 -18.38 4.12
C ASP A 69 16.94 -16.90 3.80
N ILE A 70 15.97 -16.05 4.16
CA ILE A 70 16.01 -14.62 3.90
C ILE A 70 16.52 -13.88 5.14
N PRO A 71 17.74 -13.30 5.12
CA PRO A 71 18.32 -12.59 6.27
C PRO A 71 17.82 -11.15 6.41
N PHE A 72 16.53 -10.93 6.24
CA PHE A 72 15.82 -9.65 6.34
C PHE A 72 14.43 -9.87 6.94
N SER A 73 13.91 -8.84 7.61
CA SER A 73 12.54 -8.84 8.12
C SER A 73 11.54 -8.64 6.98
N VAL A 74 10.91 -9.72 6.54
CA VAL A 74 9.83 -9.70 5.53
C VAL A 74 8.55 -10.25 6.13
N THR A 75 7.45 -9.57 5.88
CA THR A 75 6.11 -10.02 6.27
C THR A 75 5.26 -10.18 5.03
N ASP A 76 4.70 -11.37 4.84
CA ASP A 76 3.70 -11.67 3.82
C ASP A 76 2.32 -11.70 4.47
N VAL A 77 1.41 -10.83 4.01
CA VAL A 77 0.03 -10.73 4.50
C VAL A 77 -0.91 -11.19 3.39
N PRO A 78 -1.40 -12.43 3.42
CA PRO A 78 -2.37 -12.93 2.44
C PRO A 78 -3.67 -12.12 2.51
N THR A 79 -4.30 -11.84 1.36
CA THR A 79 -5.60 -11.16 1.34
C THR A 79 -6.72 -12.01 1.96
N THR A 80 -6.54 -13.32 2.08
CA THR A 80 -7.43 -14.19 2.86
C THR A 80 -7.46 -13.81 4.33
N LEU A 81 -6.30 -13.56 4.96
CA LEU A 81 -6.24 -13.08 6.35
C LEU A 81 -6.92 -11.72 6.51
N VAL A 82 -6.70 -10.79 5.57
CA VAL A 82 -7.35 -9.47 5.60
C VAL A 82 -8.87 -9.61 5.53
N ARG A 83 -9.38 -10.50 4.68
CA ARG A 83 -10.82 -10.80 4.56
C ARG A 83 -11.39 -11.51 5.78
N GLU A 84 -10.67 -12.43 6.39
CA GLU A 84 -11.05 -13.06 7.66
C GLU A 84 -11.25 -12.03 8.78
N GLN A 85 -10.46 -10.96 8.76
CA GLN A 85 -10.58 -9.80 9.64
C GLN A 85 -11.64 -8.78 9.18
N ALA A 86 -12.42 -9.10 8.13
CA ALA A 86 -13.35 -8.19 7.45
C ALA A 86 -12.69 -6.86 7.03
N GLY A 87 -11.42 -6.91 6.66
CA GLY A 87 -10.64 -5.76 6.20
C GLY A 87 -10.74 -5.57 4.70
N THR A 88 -10.70 -4.31 4.25
CA THR A 88 -10.80 -3.93 2.82
C THR A 88 -9.73 -2.93 2.40
N THR A 89 -8.96 -2.37 3.34
CA THR A 89 -7.98 -1.30 3.09
C THR A 89 -6.54 -1.77 3.28
N LEU A 90 -5.58 -1.00 2.75
CA LEU A 90 -4.15 -1.23 3.05
C LEU A 90 -3.85 -1.10 4.55
N GLN A 91 -4.54 -0.21 5.25
CA GLN A 91 -4.45 -0.09 6.71
C GLN A 91 -4.83 -1.41 7.41
N ASP A 92 -5.88 -2.09 6.92
CA ASP A 92 -6.28 -3.39 7.45
C ASP A 92 -5.22 -4.48 7.20
N ALA A 93 -4.53 -4.44 6.07
CA ALA A 93 -3.43 -5.35 5.79
C ALA A 93 -2.21 -5.06 6.66
N LEU A 94 -1.78 -3.79 6.73
CA LEU A 94 -0.55 -3.37 7.42
C LEU A 94 -0.63 -3.49 8.95
N ARG A 95 -1.83 -3.56 9.56
CA ARG A 95 -1.95 -3.86 11.00
C ARG A 95 -1.36 -5.22 11.39
N ASN A 96 -1.24 -6.16 10.44
CA ASN A 96 -0.62 -7.47 10.65
C ASN A 96 0.91 -7.43 10.52
N VAL A 97 1.50 -6.25 10.29
CA VAL A 97 2.95 -6.05 10.11
C VAL A 97 3.50 -5.31 11.33
N PRO A 98 4.49 -5.87 12.04
CA PRO A 98 5.12 -5.17 13.17
C PRO A 98 5.74 -3.83 12.73
N GLY A 99 5.58 -2.79 13.55
CA GLY A 99 6.15 -1.48 13.29
C GLY A 99 5.52 -0.70 12.13
N ALA A 100 4.43 -1.21 11.56
CA ALA A 100 3.68 -0.52 10.53
C ALA A 100 2.52 0.28 11.12
N GLN A 101 2.39 1.53 10.67
CA GLN A 101 1.21 2.36 10.89
C GLN A 101 0.75 2.90 9.55
N ALA A 102 -0.51 2.71 9.23
CA ALA A 102 -1.09 3.15 7.97
C ALA A 102 -2.35 3.98 8.20
N ASP A 103 -2.61 4.85 7.27
CA ASP A 103 -3.78 5.70 7.19
C ASP A 103 -4.37 5.58 5.78
N SER A 104 -5.69 5.68 5.66
CA SER A 104 -6.39 5.67 4.38
C SER A 104 -6.17 6.93 3.53
N GLY A 105 -5.50 7.94 4.09
CA GLY A 105 -5.28 9.19 3.38
C GLY A 105 -6.51 10.10 3.35
N PHE A 106 -6.36 11.28 2.77
CA PHE A 106 -7.42 12.27 2.64
C PHE A 106 -8.03 12.34 1.22
N ASN A 107 -7.50 11.56 0.29
CA ASN A 107 -7.93 11.54 -1.12
C ASN A 107 -8.51 10.17 -1.50
N GLY A 108 -9.43 9.63 -0.71
CA GLY A 108 -10.00 8.31 -0.97
C GLY A 108 -8.96 7.19 -0.87
N SER A 109 -9.28 6.02 -1.40
CA SER A 109 -8.43 4.83 -1.30
C SER A 109 -7.23 4.83 -2.26
N HIS A 110 -7.09 5.79 -3.17
CA HIS A 110 -5.95 5.87 -4.08
C HIS A 110 -4.71 6.53 -3.47
N THR A 111 -4.85 7.25 -2.35
CA THR A 111 -3.72 7.83 -1.63
C THR A 111 -3.55 7.09 -0.32
N GLN A 112 -2.44 6.38 -0.20
CA GLN A 112 -2.12 5.57 0.97
C GLN A 112 -0.95 6.20 1.69
N PHE A 113 -1.07 6.43 3.00
CA PHE A 113 0.03 6.84 3.85
C PHE A 113 0.38 5.73 4.81
N PHE A 114 1.65 5.45 4.97
CA PHE A 114 2.12 4.52 5.97
C PHE A 114 3.52 4.87 6.47
N ILE A 115 3.77 4.50 7.70
CA ILE A 115 5.07 4.60 8.37
C ILE A 115 5.51 3.19 8.70
N LEU A 116 6.74 2.83 8.34
CA LEU A 116 7.39 1.60 8.73
C LEU A 116 8.61 1.94 9.58
N ARG A 117 8.78 1.24 10.72
CA ARG A 117 9.92 1.44 11.62
C ARG A 117 10.15 2.90 12.05
N GLY A 118 9.07 3.66 12.19
CA GLY A 118 9.18 5.07 12.56
C GLY A 118 9.93 5.94 11.55
N ALA A 119 10.14 5.47 10.33
CA ALA A 119 10.70 6.30 9.28
C ALA A 119 9.70 7.39 8.92
N ALA A 120 10.08 8.63 9.20
CA ALA A 120 9.23 9.77 8.95
C ALA A 120 8.88 9.87 7.47
N VAL A 121 7.60 10.10 7.21
CA VAL A 121 7.12 10.54 5.90
C VAL A 121 7.30 12.04 5.82
N ASP A 122 7.78 12.55 4.71
CA ASP A 122 7.95 13.99 4.55
C ASP A 122 6.60 14.70 4.54
N SER A 123 6.50 15.82 5.26
CA SER A 123 5.30 16.62 5.38
C SER A 123 4.81 17.25 4.05
N GLY A 124 5.62 17.25 3.02
CA GLY A 124 5.29 17.78 1.69
C GLY A 124 4.87 16.75 0.66
N THR A 125 4.97 15.44 0.96
CA THR A 125 4.76 14.41 -0.06
C THR A 125 3.43 13.70 0.11
N SER A 126 2.57 13.86 -0.87
CA SER A 126 1.32 13.12 -1.00
C SER A 126 1.50 11.78 -1.73
N SER A 127 2.74 11.34 -1.97
CA SER A 127 2.97 10.19 -2.82
C SER A 127 2.93 8.89 -2.05
N ASN A 128 2.10 8.05 -2.51
CA ASN A 128 2.03 6.66 -2.16
C ASN A 128 3.32 5.92 -2.60
N ARG A 129 3.87 5.10 -1.73
CA ARG A 129 5.16 4.43 -1.91
C ARG A 129 5.01 2.93 -2.01
N VAL A 130 3.92 2.47 -2.61
CA VAL A 130 3.71 1.05 -2.85
C VAL A 130 4.38 0.61 -4.13
N LEU A 131 4.81 -0.63 -4.15
CA LEU A 131 5.05 -1.36 -5.38
C LEU A 131 3.79 -2.15 -5.74
N ARG A 132 3.56 -2.36 -7.01
CA ARG A 132 2.62 -3.35 -7.55
C ARG A 132 3.39 -4.29 -8.45
N ASP A 133 3.42 -5.56 -8.06
CA ASP A 133 4.22 -6.59 -8.73
C ASP A 133 5.69 -6.17 -8.97
N GLY A 134 6.28 -5.46 -7.98
CA GLY A 134 7.66 -4.98 -8.03
C GLY A 134 7.85 -3.59 -8.66
N VAL A 135 6.87 -3.03 -9.36
CA VAL A 135 6.96 -1.71 -9.98
C VAL A 135 6.37 -0.64 -9.07
N ARG A 136 7.12 0.45 -8.86
CA ARG A 136 6.65 1.57 -8.05
C ARG A 136 5.47 2.27 -8.71
N LEU A 137 4.40 2.41 -7.95
CA LEU A 137 3.23 3.19 -8.34
C LEU A 137 2.97 4.30 -7.32
N SER A 138 2.68 5.48 -7.83
CA SER A 138 2.29 6.63 -7.03
C SER A 138 0.78 6.86 -7.16
N ASN A 139 0.09 7.02 -6.02
CA ASN A 139 -1.36 7.25 -5.96
C ASN A 139 -2.18 6.15 -6.67
N TYR A 140 -1.86 4.90 -6.36
CA TYR A 140 -2.57 3.74 -6.86
C TYR A 140 -3.56 3.24 -5.80
N PRO A 141 -4.84 2.95 -6.14
CA PRO A 141 -5.82 2.49 -5.19
C PRO A 141 -5.50 1.10 -4.66
N PHE A 142 -5.78 0.87 -3.38
CA PHE A 142 -5.72 -0.46 -2.81
C PHE A 142 -7.01 -1.23 -3.18
N VAL A 143 -6.93 -2.10 -4.17
CA VAL A 143 -8.03 -2.94 -4.63
C VAL A 143 -7.82 -4.37 -4.14
N SER A 144 -8.30 -4.70 -2.93
CA SER A 144 -8.07 -6.00 -2.27
C SER A 144 -8.47 -7.20 -3.13
N THR A 145 -9.48 -7.03 -4.00
CA THR A 145 -9.98 -8.05 -4.91
C THR A 145 -8.96 -8.43 -5.99
N PHE A 146 -8.09 -7.49 -6.40
CA PHE A 146 -7.04 -7.75 -7.39
C PHE A 146 -5.80 -8.40 -6.79
N LEU A 147 -5.68 -8.38 -5.46
CA LEU A 147 -4.47 -8.79 -4.76
C LEU A 147 -4.57 -10.22 -4.25
N GLU A 148 -3.46 -10.94 -4.33
CA GLU A 148 -3.24 -12.21 -3.67
C GLU A 148 -2.71 -12.01 -2.25
N ARG A 149 -1.75 -11.07 -2.10
CA ARG A 149 -1.11 -10.75 -0.83
C ARG A 149 -0.46 -9.35 -0.84
N VAL A 150 -0.09 -8.89 0.33
CA VAL A 150 0.74 -7.71 0.56
C VAL A 150 2.06 -8.17 1.17
N GLU A 151 3.17 -7.93 0.49
CA GLU A 151 4.52 -8.19 1.00
C GLU A 151 5.09 -6.91 1.59
N VAL A 152 5.70 -7.00 2.77
CA VAL A 152 6.33 -5.87 3.42
C VAL A 152 7.75 -6.22 3.83
N LEU A 153 8.72 -5.61 3.16
CA LEU A 153 10.10 -5.59 3.60
C LEU A 153 10.28 -4.42 4.57
N ARG A 154 10.73 -4.69 5.78
CA ARG A 154 10.98 -3.69 6.81
C ARG A 154 12.45 -3.25 6.77
N GLY A 155 12.67 -1.95 6.67
CA GLY A 155 13.98 -1.35 6.44
C GLY A 155 14.39 -1.27 4.97
N PRO A 156 15.47 -0.51 4.65
CA PRO A 156 15.98 -0.36 3.31
C PRO A 156 16.63 -1.66 2.79
N GLY A 157 16.88 -1.76 1.50
CA GLY A 157 17.63 -2.87 0.92
C GLY A 157 16.83 -3.82 0.04
N ALA A 158 15.69 -3.39 -0.50
CA ALA A 158 14.98 -4.17 -1.52
C ALA A 158 15.92 -4.53 -2.69
N ALA A 159 15.92 -5.80 -3.08
CA ALA A 159 16.63 -6.25 -4.28
C ALA A 159 15.87 -5.85 -5.53
N LEU A 160 14.56 -5.99 -5.47
CA LEU A 160 13.62 -5.67 -6.54
C LEU A 160 13.05 -4.28 -6.31
N GLY A 161 12.69 -3.64 -7.40
CA GLY A 161 12.10 -2.32 -7.40
C GLY A 161 13.11 -1.18 -7.31
N VAL A 162 12.70 -0.05 -7.78
CA VAL A 162 13.51 1.11 -8.16
C VAL A 162 14.19 1.76 -6.98
N ARG A 163 13.63 1.65 -5.77
CA ARG A 163 14.08 2.46 -4.65
C ARG A 163 13.72 1.81 -3.34
N SER A 164 14.66 1.91 -2.44
CA SER A 164 14.49 1.44 -1.09
C SER A 164 14.07 2.61 -0.21
N GLU A 165 12.79 2.71 0.09
CA GLU A 165 12.30 3.70 1.05
C GLU A 165 12.96 3.46 2.42
N PRO A 166 13.21 4.51 3.22
CA PRO A 166 13.96 4.39 4.47
C PRO A 166 13.40 3.35 5.44
N GLY A 167 12.09 3.38 5.67
CA GLY A 167 11.43 2.47 6.62
C GLY A 167 11.13 1.10 6.07
N GLY A 168 11.14 0.95 4.74
CA GLY A 168 10.79 -0.30 4.08
C GLY A 168 9.94 -0.15 2.84
N THR A 169 9.55 -1.29 2.28
CA THR A 169 8.81 -1.36 1.01
C THR A 169 7.55 -2.19 1.18
N VAL A 170 6.43 -1.69 0.68
CA VAL A 170 5.16 -2.42 0.59
C VAL A 170 4.93 -2.79 -0.86
N ASN A 171 4.78 -4.09 -1.16
CA ASN A 171 4.50 -4.60 -2.49
C ASN A 171 3.13 -5.25 -2.53
N LEU A 172 2.29 -4.78 -3.42
CA LEU A 172 0.96 -5.31 -3.70
C LEU A 172 1.10 -6.38 -4.80
N VAL A 173 1.04 -7.65 -4.40
CA VAL A 173 1.15 -8.77 -5.35
C VAL A 173 -0.22 -9.10 -5.89
N THR A 174 -0.38 -8.98 -7.21
CA THR A 174 -1.68 -9.19 -7.86
C THR A 174 -1.95 -10.65 -8.17
N ARG A 175 -3.23 -10.99 -8.24
CA ARG A 175 -3.69 -12.32 -8.65
C ARG A 175 -3.38 -12.55 -10.12
N GLN A 176 -2.77 -13.71 -10.41
CA GLN A 176 -2.40 -14.12 -11.76
C GLN A 176 -3.28 -15.27 -12.24
N PRO A 177 -3.41 -15.50 -13.57
CA PRO A 177 -4.03 -16.70 -14.12
C PRO A 177 -3.33 -17.98 -13.62
N GLN A 178 -4.11 -19.03 -13.38
CA GLN A 178 -3.66 -20.32 -12.87
C GLN A 178 -4.18 -21.47 -13.74
N LEU A 179 -3.45 -22.57 -13.81
CA LEU A 179 -3.88 -23.78 -14.53
C LEU A 179 -4.92 -24.58 -13.72
N ALA A 180 -5.99 -23.91 -13.32
CA ALA A 180 -7.12 -24.46 -12.60
C ALA A 180 -8.41 -23.71 -12.97
N ASN A 181 -9.55 -24.40 -12.98
CA ASN A 181 -10.83 -23.75 -13.17
C ASN A 181 -11.46 -23.46 -11.81
N PHE A 182 -11.75 -22.20 -11.53
CA PHE A 182 -12.46 -21.75 -10.33
C PHE A 182 -13.11 -20.39 -10.54
N GLY A 183 -14.06 -20.10 -9.69
CA GLY A 183 -14.67 -18.79 -9.65
C GLY A 183 -15.18 -18.43 -8.26
N SER A 184 -15.36 -17.13 -8.01
CA SER A 184 -16.04 -16.62 -6.82
C SER A 184 -16.80 -15.36 -7.11
N ILE A 185 -17.93 -15.19 -6.41
CA ILE A 185 -18.73 -13.97 -6.38
C ILE A 185 -18.84 -13.56 -4.92
N VAL A 186 -18.58 -12.28 -4.62
CA VAL A 186 -18.72 -11.70 -3.29
C VAL A 186 -19.79 -10.60 -3.34
N LEU A 187 -20.70 -10.64 -2.39
CA LEU A 187 -21.68 -9.56 -2.13
C LEU A 187 -21.49 -9.13 -0.68
N GLY A 188 -21.30 -7.84 -0.46
CA GLY A 188 -21.11 -7.24 0.85
C GLY A 188 -22.02 -6.05 1.09
N ALA A 189 -22.46 -5.88 2.34
CA ALA A 189 -23.17 -4.70 2.82
C ALA A 189 -22.72 -4.37 4.26
N GLY A 190 -22.74 -3.10 4.61
CA GLY A 190 -22.31 -2.66 5.94
C GLY A 190 -22.96 -1.38 6.42
N SER A 191 -22.63 -0.99 7.63
CA SER A 191 -23.06 0.26 8.23
C SER A 191 -22.68 1.45 7.33
N HIS A 192 -23.46 2.53 7.41
CA HIS A 192 -23.22 3.79 6.68
C HIS A 192 -23.14 3.63 5.15
N GLY A 193 -24.01 2.77 4.60
CA GLY A 193 -24.11 2.61 3.15
C GLY A 193 -23.03 1.78 2.47
N ALA A 194 -22.06 1.21 3.22
CA ALA A 194 -21.01 0.40 2.64
C ALA A 194 -21.55 -0.77 1.83
N ARG A 195 -21.03 -0.98 0.62
CA ARG A 195 -21.42 -2.07 -0.29
C ARG A 195 -20.20 -2.57 -1.05
N GLU A 196 -20.20 -3.86 -1.36
CA GLU A 196 -19.20 -4.48 -2.22
C GLU A 196 -19.85 -5.52 -3.13
N THR A 197 -19.43 -5.52 -4.38
CA THR A 197 -19.71 -6.62 -5.32
C THR A 197 -18.41 -6.94 -6.05
N SER A 198 -17.99 -8.19 -6.04
CA SER A 198 -16.82 -8.59 -6.78
C SER A 198 -16.96 -9.98 -7.41
N ILE A 199 -16.26 -10.18 -8.52
CA ILE A 199 -16.20 -11.43 -9.27
C ILE A 199 -14.73 -11.72 -9.53
N ASP A 200 -14.35 -12.99 -9.36
CA ASP A 200 -13.03 -13.52 -9.70
C ASP A 200 -13.22 -14.84 -10.45
N LEU A 201 -12.85 -14.88 -11.71
CA LEU A 201 -13.03 -16.02 -12.62
C LEU A 201 -11.69 -16.43 -13.21
N ASN A 202 -11.29 -17.66 -13.02
CA ASN A 202 -10.11 -18.25 -13.64
C ASN A 202 -10.49 -19.46 -14.49
N ARG A 203 -9.99 -19.48 -15.74
CA ARG A 203 -10.27 -20.55 -16.71
C ARG A 203 -9.00 -21.03 -17.38
N VAL A 204 -8.86 -22.34 -17.47
CA VAL A 204 -7.88 -22.99 -18.33
C VAL A 204 -8.45 -22.97 -19.75
N LEU A 205 -7.79 -22.25 -20.65
CA LEU A 205 -8.17 -22.15 -22.06
C LEU A 205 -7.65 -23.33 -22.87
N SER A 206 -6.44 -23.83 -22.53
CA SER A 206 -5.85 -25.05 -23.05
C SER A 206 -4.92 -25.65 -22.01
N ALA A 207 -5.23 -26.85 -21.55
CA ALA A 207 -4.36 -27.57 -20.62
C ALA A 207 -3.07 -28.06 -21.30
N GLU A 208 -3.16 -28.49 -22.57
CA GLU A 208 -2.03 -28.96 -23.35
C GLU A 208 -1.00 -27.83 -23.63
N GLN A 209 -1.48 -26.63 -23.87
CA GLN A 209 -0.63 -25.46 -24.11
C GLN A 209 -0.32 -24.68 -22.84
N GLU A 210 -0.73 -25.15 -21.67
CA GLU A 210 -0.61 -24.47 -20.37
C GLU A 210 -1.07 -23.01 -20.45
N LEU A 211 -2.23 -22.78 -21.09
CA LEU A 211 -2.82 -21.47 -21.32
C LEU A 211 -4.01 -21.24 -20.39
N ALA A 212 -3.98 -20.18 -19.62
CA ALA A 212 -5.06 -19.78 -18.71
C ALA A 212 -5.36 -18.31 -18.80
N ALA A 213 -6.60 -17.94 -18.46
CA ALA A 213 -7.02 -16.54 -18.32
C ALA A 213 -7.74 -16.32 -17.00
N ARG A 214 -7.64 -15.10 -16.46
CA ARG A 214 -8.34 -14.66 -15.25
C ARG A 214 -8.98 -13.31 -15.44
N LEU A 215 -10.23 -13.18 -15.02
CA LEU A 215 -10.98 -11.95 -14.96
C LEU A 215 -11.34 -11.65 -13.50
N THR A 216 -10.99 -10.48 -13.04
CA THR A 216 -11.40 -9.97 -11.73
C THR A 216 -12.09 -8.63 -11.92
N ALA A 217 -13.28 -8.46 -11.35
CA ALA A 217 -13.98 -7.19 -11.37
C ALA A 217 -14.54 -6.87 -9.98
N THR A 218 -14.61 -5.60 -9.65
CA THR A 218 -15.13 -5.13 -8.36
C THR A 218 -15.82 -3.80 -8.50
N ARG A 219 -16.87 -3.63 -7.69
CA ARG A 219 -17.47 -2.34 -7.37
C ARG A 219 -17.62 -2.26 -5.87
N SER A 220 -17.14 -1.18 -5.28
CA SER A 220 -17.29 -0.91 -3.86
C SER A 220 -17.71 0.54 -3.62
N ASP A 221 -18.68 0.71 -2.72
CA ASP A 221 -18.99 1.98 -2.08
C ASP A 221 -18.47 1.84 -0.64
N ALA A 222 -17.48 2.65 -0.25
CA ALA A 222 -16.94 2.63 1.10
C ALA A 222 -17.97 3.25 2.08
N SER A 223 -17.73 3.02 3.38
CA SER A 223 -18.60 3.55 4.41
C SER A 223 -18.55 5.08 4.47
N GLU A 224 -19.69 5.72 4.29
CA GLU A 224 -19.87 7.18 4.34
C GLU A 224 -20.02 7.71 5.79
N TRP A 225 -19.38 7.08 6.76
CA TRP A 225 -19.54 7.41 8.17
C TRP A 225 -19.12 8.84 8.55
N ARG A 226 -18.33 9.52 7.69
CA ARG A 226 -17.99 10.94 7.81
C ARG A 226 -18.69 11.81 6.75
N HIS A 227 -19.76 11.30 6.14
CA HIS A 227 -20.50 12.00 5.09
C HIS A 227 -19.65 12.35 3.86
N VAL A 228 -18.67 11.49 3.53
CA VAL A 228 -17.84 11.60 2.35
C VAL A 228 -17.99 10.37 1.48
N GLU A 229 -18.11 10.58 0.18
CA GLU A 229 -18.22 9.50 -0.81
C GLU A 229 -16.81 8.90 -1.08
N ASP A 230 -16.74 7.57 -1.25
CA ASP A 230 -15.61 6.87 -1.84
C ASP A 230 -16.13 5.62 -2.56
N ARG A 231 -16.29 5.75 -3.88
CA ARG A 231 -16.73 4.67 -4.78
C ARG A 231 -15.63 4.27 -5.70
N LEU A 232 -15.38 2.97 -5.82
CA LEU A 232 -14.38 2.38 -6.69
C LEU A 232 -15.02 1.34 -7.62
N ASP A 233 -14.82 1.49 -8.91
CA ASP A 233 -15.06 0.49 -9.94
C ASP A 233 -13.73 0.00 -10.49
N GLY A 234 -13.53 -1.31 -10.64
CA GLY A 234 -12.28 -1.86 -11.14
C GLY A 234 -12.46 -3.15 -11.94
N VAL A 235 -11.63 -3.32 -12.96
CA VAL A 235 -11.53 -4.56 -13.74
C VAL A 235 -10.07 -4.87 -14.03
N LYS A 236 -9.70 -6.15 -13.88
CA LYS A 236 -8.38 -6.69 -14.25
C LYS A 236 -8.60 -7.95 -15.07
N PHE A 237 -7.97 -8.02 -16.23
CA PHE A 237 -7.92 -9.22 -17.08
C PHE A 237 -6.47 -9.61 -17.27
N GLY A 238 -6.19 -10.89 -17.10
CA GLY A 238 -4.87 -11.49 -17.32
C GLY A 238 -4.96 -12.73 -18.17
N ILE A 239 -3.90 -12.96 -18.96
CA ILE A 239 -3.65 -14.19 -19.69
C ILE A 239 -2.23 -14.66 -19.37
N ALA A 240 -2.05 -15.96 -19.17
CA ALA A 240 -0.75 -16.54 -18.90
C ALA A 240 -0.57 -17.81 -19.72
N LYS A 241 0.62 -17.98 -20.25
CA LYS A 241 1.05 -19.17 -21.00
C LYS A 241 2.38 -19.66 -20.44
N SER A 242 2.48 -20.97 -20.23
CA SER A 242 3.71 -21.62 -19.80
C SER A 242 4.08 -22.76 -20.77
N ASN A 243 5.28 -23.25 -20.64
CA ASN A 243 5.74 -24.49 -21.23
C ASN A 243 6.60 -25.22 -20.19
N GLY A 244 5.93 -25.90 -19.27
CA GLY A 244 6.57 -26.49 -18.10
C GLY A 244 7.44 -25.47 -17.36
N ASN A 245 8.71 -25.82 -17.15
CA ASN A 245 9.69 -24.92 -16.55
C ASN A 245 10.52 -24.11 -17.58
N LEU A 246 10.27 -24.28 -18.89
CA LEU A 246 11.07 -23.65 -19.93
C LEU A 246 10.82 -22.13 -19.97
N TYR A 247 9.55 -21.73 -20.06
CA TYR A 247 9.20 -20.32 -20.04
C TYR A 247 7.82 -20.08 -19.42
N HIS A 248 7.63 -18.86 -18.89
CA HIS A 248 6.34 -18.35 -18.47
C HIS A 248 6.15 -16.96 -19.06
N LEU A 249 4.99 -16.74 -19.67
CA LEU A 249 4.59 -15.45 -20.25
C LEU A 249 3.26 -15.04 -19.63
N ARG A 250 3.12 -13.80 -19.24
CA ARG A 250 1.83 -13.24 -18.82
C ARG A 250 1.66 -11.82 -19.30
N ALA A 251 0.41 -11.49 -19.60
CA ALA A 251 -0.01 -10.13 -19.91
C ALA A 251 -1.24 -9.80 -19.07
N ASN A 252 -1.26 -8.61 -18.49
CA ASN A 252 -2.41 -8.10 -17.73
C ASN A 252 -2.80 -6.71 -18.23
N VAL A 253 -4.10 -6.45 -18.21
CA VAL A 253 -4.69 -5.13 -18.40
C VAL A 253 -5.58 -4.84 -17.20
N GLU A 254 -5.46 -3.65 -16.64
CA GLU A 254 -6.22 -3.22 -15.49
C GLU A 254 -6.76 -1.83 -15.71
N ALA A 255 -8.01 -1.59 -15.27
CA ALA A 255 -8.61 -0.27 -15.25
C ALA A 255 -9.36 -0.06 -13.93
N THR A 256 -9.16 1.10 -13.33
CA THR A 256 -9.92 1.54 -12.14
C THR A 256 -10.47 2.92 -12.35
N ASN A 257 -11.67 3.14 -11.84
CA ASN A 257 -12.33 4.45 -11.74
C ASN A 257 -12.73 4.66 -10.29
N GLN A 258 -12.31 5.75 -9.70
CA GLN A 258 -12.70 6.11 -8.34
C GLN A 258 -13.33 7.50 -8.33
N THR A 259 -14.46 7.63 -7.62
CA THR A 259 -15.06 8.91 -7.25
C THR A 259 -15.02 9.01 -5.73
N TYR A 260 -14.48 10.12 -5.20
CA TYR A 260 -14.30 10.30 -3.76
C TYR A 260 -14.42 11.77 -3.38
N GLN A 261 -14.67 12.03 -2.10
CA GLN A 261 -14.59 13.36 -1.51
C GLN A 261 -13.37 13.43 -0.57
N PRO A 262 -12.44 14.40 -0.74
CA PRO A 262 -11.29 14.54 0.16
C PRO A 262 -11.74 14.89 1.58
N ASP A 263 -11.23 14.13 2.56
CA ASP A 263 -11.50 14.32 3.98
C ASP A 263 -10.21 14.56 4.76
N PHE A 264 -10.02 15.77 5.25
CA PHE A 264 -8.83 16.16 6.00
C PHE A 264 -8.94 15.95 7.52
N GLY A 265 -10.00 15.26 7.97
CA GLY A 265 -10.18 14.95 9.39
C GLY A 265 -10.62 16.16 10.21
N ILE A 266 -10.15 16.22 11.46
CA ILE A 266 -10.45 17.28 12.43
C ILE A 266 -9.18 17.97 12.91
N PRO A 267 -9.22 19.25 13.32
CA PRO A 267 -8.06 19.94 13.87
C PRO A 267 -7.85 19.64 15.36
N ALA A 268 -6.70 20.08 15.87
CA ALA A 268 -6.42 20.14 17.29
C ALA A 268 -6.50 21.57 17.84
N LEU A 269 -6.87 21.70 19.09
CA LEU A 269 -6.87 22.95 19.85
C LEU A 269 -6.43 22.66 21.28
N GLY A 270 -5.52 23.47 21.82
CA GLY A 270 -5.01 23.26 23.18
C GLY A 270 -4.26 21.95 23.36
N GLY A 271 -3.54 21.48 22.33
CA GLY A 271 -2.71 20.27 22.39
C GLY A 271 -3.46 18.96 22.27
N ARG A 272 -4.74 18.97 21.87
CA ARG A 272 -5.58 17.77 21.70
C ARG A 272 -6.51 17.95 20.50
N PRO A 273 -6.93 16.84 19.86
CA PRO A 273 -8.01 16.90 18.87
C PRO A 273 -9.25 17.58 19.46
N VAL A 274 -9.92 18.43 18.67
CA VAL A 274 -11.14 19.13 19.12
C VAL A 274 -12.22 18.13 19.53
N ASP A 275 -12.97 18.46 20.58
CA ASP A 275 -14.08 17.65 21.05
C ASP A 275 -15.33 17.92 20.21
N VAL A 276 -15.46 17.20 19.12
CA VAL A 276 -16.60 17.24 18.19
C VAL A 276 -16.99 15.80 17.84
N SER A 277 -18.18 15.64 17.26
CA SER A 277 -18.59 14.31 16.77
C SER A 277 -17.52 13.75 15.80
N ARG A 278 -17.20 12.46 15.94
CA ARG A 278 -16.17 11.78 15.12
C ARG A 278 -16.51 11.76 13.63
N ASP A 279 -17.80 11.85 13.29
CA ASP A 279 -18.29 11.91 11.90
C ASP A 279 -18.23 13.33 11.32
N ARG A 280 -17.88 14.35 12.14
CA ARG A 280 -17.76 15.74 11.71
C ARG A 280 -16.66 15.90 10.65
N GLN A 281 -17.04 16.46 9.51
CA GLN A 281 -16.14 16.90 8.45
C GLN A 281 -16.25 18.41 8.22
N PHE A 282 -15.28 19.03 7.53
CA PHE A 282 -15.21 20.49 7.32
C PHE A 282 -15.08 20.88 5.84
N GLY A 283 -15.15 19.93 4.93
CA GLY A 283 -15.27 20.15 3.49
C GLY A 283 -16.67 20.65 3.12
N GLU A 284 -16.81 21.28 1.96
CA GLU A 284 -18.13 21.61 1.41
C GLU A 284 -18.75 20.37 0.76
N PRO A 285 -20.10 20.28 0.67
CA PRO A 285 -20.79 19.14 0.06
C PRO A 285 -20.50 18.93 -1.43
N PHE A 286 -20.03 19.98 -2.13
CA PHE A 286 -19.52 19.84 -3.49
C PHE A 286 -18.06 19.39 -3.48
N GLY A 287 -17.60 18.71 -4.46
CA GLY A 287 -16.20 18.42 -4.59
C GLY A 287 -15.92 16.95 -4.81
N ASP A 288 -16.74 16.31 -5.63
CA ASP A 288 -16.43 14.99 -6.12
C ASP A 288 -15.12 15.05 -6.89
N SER A 289 -14.17 14.32 -6.38
CA SER A 289 -12.87 14.10 -6.99
C SER A 289 -12.91 12.77 -7.73
N THR A 290 -12.20 12.69 -8.85
CA THR A 290 -12.18 11.47 -9.65
C THR A 290 -10.76 11.06 -9.98
N THR A 291 -10.51 9.75 -10.04
CA THR A 291 -9.25 9.21 -10.51
C THR A 291 -9.50 8.01 -11.41
N ASN A 292 -8.94 8.04 -12.62
CA ASN A 292 -8.99 6.96 -13.59
C ASN A 292 -7.58 6.44 -13.83
N ASN A 293 -7.34 5.16 -13.59
CA ASN A 293 -6.07 4.52 -13.87
C ASN A 293 -6.24 3.43 -14.92
N ARG A 294 -5.22 3.28 -15.76
CA ARG A 294 -5.07 2.18 -16.71
C ARG A 294 -3.66 1.64 -16.61
N ILE A 295 -3.53 0.34 -16.47
CA ILE A 295 -2.24 -0.35 -16.38
C ILE A 295 -2.21 -1.45 -17.42
N VAL A 296 -1.08 -1.55 -18.11
CA VAL A 296 -0.71 -2.71 -18.90
C VAL A 296 0.61 -3.22 -18.35
N ASP A 297 0.66 -4.50 -18.02
CA ASP A 297 1.91 -5.16 -17.63
C ASP A 297 2.14 -6.44 -18.42
N LEU A 298 3.40 -6.65 -18.81
CA LEU A 298 3.89 -7.83 -19.50
C LEU A 298 5.04 -8.40 -18.68
N HIS A 299 5.02 -9.70 -18.48
CA HIS A 299 6.12 -10.43 -17.86
C HIS A 299 6.46 -11.63 -18.71
N GLY A 300 7.74 -11.85 -18.89
CA GLY A 300 8.24 -13.06 -19.53
C GLY A 300 9.48 -13.55 -18.81
N ASP A 301 9.55 -14.84 -18.52
CA ASP A 301 10.77 -15.45 -18.05
C ASP A 301 11.08 -16.75 -18.83
N VAL A 302 12.35 -17.02 -19.02
CA VAL A 302 12.86 -18.17 -19.76
C VAL A 302 14.02 -18.83 -19.03
N ALA A 303 14.00 -20.14 -18.92
CA ALA A 303 15.13 -20.93 -18.45
C ALA A 303 16.20 -21.00 -19.54
N LEU A 304 17.36 -20.42 -19.28
CA LEU A 304 18.55 -20.54 -20.15
C LEU A 304 19.30 -21.84 -19.89
N SER A 305 19.19 -22.38 -18.68
CA SER A 305 19.65 -23.71 -18.26
C SER A 305 18.77 -24.19 -17.11
N ALA A 306 19.07 -25.37 -16.56
CA ALA A 306 18.39 -25.89 -15.37
C ALA A 306 18.48 -24.94 -14.16
N ASP A 307 19.59 -24.22 -14.06
CA ASP A 307 19.94 -23.40 -12.89
C ASP A 307 19.97 -21.89 -13.20
N THR A 308 19.66 -21.49 -14.43
CA THR A 308 19.73 -20.09 -14.84
C THR A 308 18.44 -19.65 -15.53
N ARG A 309 17.86 -18.56 -15.06
CA ARG A 309 16.61 -17.98 -15.61
C ARG A 309 16.79 -16.49 -15.87
N LEU A 310 16.33 -16.06 -17.03
CA LEU A 310 16.22 -14.65 -17.43
C LEU A 310 14.76 -14.22 -17.39
N ALA A 311 14.49 -13.06 -16.78
CA ALA A 311 13.14 -12.48 -16.76
C ALA A 311 13.16 -11.05 -17.30
N LEU A 312 12.05 -10.64 -17.91
CA LEU A 312 11.77 -9.29 -18.40
C LEU A 312 10.37 -8.86 -17.94
N ASP A 313 10.30 -7.68 -17.34
CA ASP A 313 9.08 -7.04 -16.91
C ASP A 313 8.91 -5.68 -17.60
N LEU A 314 7.73 -5.44 -18.14
CA LEU A 314 7.33 -4.17 -18.75
C LEU A 314 6.04 -3.70 -18.09
N THR A 315 5.99 -2.44 -17.66
CA THR A 315 4.77 -1.85 -17.09
C THR A 315 4.57 -0.45 -17.61
N HIS A 316 3.35 -0.18 -18.05
CA HIS A 316 2.87 1.14 -18.42
C HIS A 316 1.62 1.49 -17.61
N LEU A 317 1.62 2.68 -16.99
CA LEU A 317 0.48 3.23 -16.26
C LEU A 317 0.16 4.63 -16.80
N GLU A 318 -1.12 4.85 -17.06
CA GLU A 318 -1.71 6.19 -17.24
C GLU A 318 -2.75 6.45 -16.16
N SER A 319 -2.67 7.62 -15.54
CA SER A 319 -3.63 8.10 -14.55
C SER A 319 -4.09 9.50 -14.90
N GLN A 320 -5.40 9.72 -14.80
CA GLN A 320 -6.01 11.04 -14.89
C GLN A 320 -6.87 11.29 -13.67
N SER A 321 -6.71 12.44 -13.03
CA SER A 321 -7.51 12.79 -11.87
C SER A 321 -7.96 14.24 -11.89
N THR A 322 -9.11 14.47 -11.27
CA THR A 322 -9.59 15.80 -10.91
C THR A 322 -9.86 15.78 -9.41
N SER A 323 -9.38 16.78 -8.69
CA SER A 323 -9.57 16.86 -7.25
C SER A 323 -10.06 18.23 -6.84
N ILE A 324 -11.08 18.27 -5.98
CA ILE A 324 -11.57 19.50 -5.35
C ILE A 324 -11.38 19.32 -3.84
N LYS A 325 -10.59 20.19 -3.23
CA LYS A 325 -10.21 20.13 -1.82
C LYS A 325 -10.70 21.35 -1.09
N ASN A 326 -11.35 21.17 0.06
CA ASN A 326 -11.69 22.22 0.99
C ASN A 326 -11.04 21.86 2.33
N LEU A 327 -10.06 22.61 2.76
CA LEU A 327 -9.26 22.26 3.92
C LEU A 327 -9.08 23.43 4.90
N LEU A 328 -8.91 23.10 6.16
CA LEU A 328 -8.53 24.08 7.19
C LEU A 328 -7.08 24.50 6.99
N ASN A 329 -6.82 25.79 7.06
CA ASN A 329 -5.50 26.38 6.84
C ASN A 329 -5.00 27.17 8.05
N GLY A 330 -3.69 27.08 8.29
CA GLY A 330 -3.02 27.82 9.38
C GLY A 330 -3.48 27.41 10.78
N ASN A 331 -3.43 28.37 11.69
CA ASN A 331 -3.88 28.28 13.06
C ASN A 331 -5.30 28.85 13.20
N PRO A 332 -5.97 28.65 14.35
CA PRO A 332 -7.23 29.35 14.64
C PRO A 332 -7.09 30.87 14.49
N LEU A 333 -8.11 31.48 13.93
CA LEU A 333 -8.11 32.93 13.65
C LEU A 333 -8.21 33.74 14.96
N ALA A 334 -7.23 34.58 15.20
CA ALA A 334 -7.25 35.51 16.36
C ALA A 334 -8.41 36.51 16.25
N GLY A 335 -9.04 36.82 17.38
CA GLY A 335 -10.17 37.75 17.43
C GLY A 335 -11.50 37.23 16.92
N GLN A 336 -11.54 35.97 16.47
CA GLN A 336 -12.76 35.27 16.10
C GLN A 336 -13.22 34.33 17.23
N PRO A 337 -14.48 33.86 17.23
CA PRO A 337 -14.93 32.87 18.18
C PRO A 337 -13.98 31.65 18.21
N VAL A 338 -13.74 31.10 19.41
CA VAL A 338 -12.87 29.92 19.60
C VAL A 338 -13.26 28.79 18.64
N GLY A 339 -12.27 28.21 18.00
CA GLY A 339 -12.50 27.13 17.02
C GLY A 339 -12.85 27.62 15.62
N THR A 340 -12.49 28.87 15.28
CA THR A 340 -12.65 29.40 13.91
C THR A 340 -11.34 29.34 13.15
N TRP A 341 -11.35 28.65 11.97
CA TRP A 341 -10.21 28.55 11.06
C TRP A 341 -10.49 29.21 9.71
N ALA A 342 -9.43 29.69 9.07
CA ALA A 342 -9.46 29.98 7.65
C ALA A 342 -9.62 28.70 6.85
N ARG A 343 -10.28 28.78 5.68
CA ARG A 343 -10.37 27.67 4.70
C ARG A 343 -9.62 28.03 3.43
N VAL A 344 -9.06 27.01 2.80
CA VAL A 344 -8.54 27.07 1.42
C VAL A 344 -9.32 26.08 0.58
N SER A 345 -9.74 26.51 -0.59
CA SER A 345 -10.29 25.64 -1.63
C SER A 345 -9.27 25.55 -2.74
N ALA A 346 -8.89 24.34 -3.09
CA ALA A 346 -8.00 24.04 -4.20
C ALA A 346 -8.70 23.11 -5.20
N TRP A 347 -8.58 23.44 -6.46
CA TRP A 347 -9.09 22.62 -7.56
C TRP A 347 -7.91 22.21 -8.43
N GLU A 348 -7.75 20.91 -8.66
CA GLU A 348 -6.71 20.29 -9.48
C GLU A 348 -7.37 19.64 -10.70
N PRO A 349 -7.73 20.43 -11.73
CA PRO A 349 -8.43 19.91 -12.91
C PRO A 349 -7.45 19.22 -13.84
N GLY A 350 -7.73 17.95 -14.20
CA GLY A 350 -6.99 17.27 -15.26
C GLY A 350 -5.53 16.97 -14.91
N THR A 351 -5.24 16.64 -13.67
CA THR A 351 -3.94 16.07 -13.28
C THR A 351 -3.67 14.80 -14.08
N THR A 352 -2.51 14.72 -14.72
CA THR A 352 -2.09 13.54 -15.49
C THR A 352 -0.82 12.95 -14.92
N ARG A 353 -0.74 11.63 -14.85
CA ARG A 353 0.45 10.88 -14.46
C ARG A 353 0.69 9.74 -15.44
N ARG A 354 1.94 9.58 -15.84
CA ARG A 354 2.41 8.47 -16.67
C ARG A 354 3.60 7.81 -15.98
N ILE A 355 3.61 6.48 -15.95
CA ILE A 355 4.73 5.68 -15.44
C ILE A 355 5.07 4.63 -16.50
N ASP A 356 6.35 4.57 -16.85
CA ASP A 356 6.93 3.56 -17.71
C ASP A 356 8.06 2.86 -16.95
N SER A 357 8.05 1.52 -16.92
CA SER A 357 9.07 0.71 -16.27
C SER A 357 9.46 -0.46 -17.15
N VAL A 358 10.77 -0.67 -17.27
CA VAL A 358 11.37 -1.82 -17.94
C VAL A 358 12.39 -2.42 -16.97
N ALA A 359 12.25 -3.68 -16.62
CA ALA A 359 13.18 -4.37 -15.75
C ALA A 359 13.58 -5.72 -16.35
N ALA A 360 14.87 -6.02 -16.29
CA ALA A 360 15.42 -7.33 -16.66
C ALA A 360 16.16 -7.91 -15.47
N SER A 361 16.02 -9.22 -15.24
CA SER A 361 16.75 -9.89 -14.17
C SER A 361 17.24 -11.28 -14.61
N LEU A 362 18.42 -11.64 -14.14
CA LEU A 362 19.01 -12.97 -14.30
C LEU A 362 19.21 -13.57 -12.90
N THR A 363 18.67 -14.75 -12.68
CA THR A 363 18.93 -15.56 -11.49
C THR A 363 19.69 -16.82 -11.89
N SER A 364 20.68 -17.21 -11.11
CA SER A 364 21.48 -18.40 -11.40
C SER A 364 21.96 -19.07 -10.11
N ALA A 365 21.78 -20.39 -10.01
CA ALA A 365 22.32 -21.20 -8.93
C ALA A 365 23.55 -21.98 -9.46
N GLN A 366 24.73 -21.71 -8.92
CA GLN A 366 25.98 -22.29 -9.41
C GLN A 366 26.79 -22.85 -8.23
N THR A 367 27.66 -23.82 -8.53
CA THR A 367 28.63 -24.32 -7.55
C THR A 367 30.04 -23.94 -8.01
N TRP A 368 30.70 -23.04 -7.22
CA TRP A 368 32.08 -22.63 -7.47
C TRP A 368 32.92 -22.92 -6.24
N ALA A 369 34.11 -23.46 -6.46
CA ALA A 369 35.03 -23.84 -5.38
C ALA A 369 34.39 -24.71 -4.28
N GLY A 370 33.40 -25.55 -4.63
CA GLY A 370 32.67 -26.39 -3.70
C GLY A 370 31.57 -25.67 -2.89
N LEU A 371 31.35 -24.39 -3.13
CA LEU A 371 30.29 -23.59 -2.47
C LEU A 371 29.14 -23.35 -3.42
N ARG A 372 27.92 -23.37 -2.87
CA ARG A 372 26.71 -23.02 -3.61
C ARG A 372 26.55 -21.51 -3.63
N HIS A 373 26.43 -20.93 -4.81
CA HIS A 373 26.18 -19.53 -5.08
C HIS A 373 24.76 -19.36 -5.66
N GLN A 374 24.03 -18.42 -5.17
CA GLN A 374 22.74 -18.00 -5.73
C GLN A 374 22.86 -16.54 -6.17
N LEU A 375 23.04 -16.34 -7.48
CA LEU A 375 23.26 -15.04 -8.09
C LEU A 375 21.95 -14.40 -8.52
N TYR A 376 21.87 -13.10 -8.31
CA TYR A 376 20.86 -12.22 -8.89
C TYR A 376 21.55 -11.03 -9.56
N LEU A 377 21.28 -10.82 -10.84
CA LEU A 377 21.64 -9.60 -11.57
C LEU A 377 20.36 -8.93 -12.02
N GLY A 378 20.28 -7.62 -11.90
CA GLY A 378 19.11 -6.83 -12.30
C GLY A 378 19.51 -5.54 -12.98
N ALA A 379 18.73 -5.14 -13.98
CA ALA A 379 18.80 -3.83 -14.61
C ALA A 379 17.39 -3.26 -14.73
N GLU A 380 17.22 -1.97 -14.50
CA GLU A 380 15.91 -1.34 -14.50
C GLU A 380 16.00 0.09 -15.06
N TYR A 381 15.05 0.43 -15.90
CA TYR A 381 14.74 1.80 -16.30
C TYR A 381 13.34 2.15 -15.83
N TYR A 382 13.20 3.31 -15.21
CA TYR A 382 11.94 3.82 -14.69
C TYR A 382 11.77 5.29 -15.04
N LYS A 383 10.60 5.64 -15.54
CA LYS A 383 10.22 7.03 -15.83
C LYS A 383 8.85 7.32 -15.23
N GLU A 384 8.72 8.44 -14.51
CA GLU A 384 7.45 8.96 -14.00
C GLU A 384 7.31 10.43 -14.38
N GLU A 385 6.21 10.77 -15.01
CA GLU A 385 5.83 12.14 -15.37
C GLU A 385 4.51 12.49 -14.69
N LEU A 386 4.48 13.62 -13.98
CA LEU A 386 3.26 14.20 -13.39
C LEU A 386 3.11 15.64 -13.84
N ASN A 387 1.90 15.97 -14.31
CA ASN A 387 1.49 17.36 -14.54
C ASN A 387 0.22 17.60 -13.71
N GLN A 388 0.33 18.50 -12.74
CA GLN A 388 -0.74 18.79 -11.78
C GLN A 388 -1.06 20.28 -11.83
N PRO A 389 -2.04 20.70 -12.65
CA PRO A 389 -2.56 22.04 -12.59
C PRO A 389 -3.35 22.23 -11.29
N ALA A 390 -3.21 23.39 -10.67
CA ALA A 390 -3.97 23.74 -9.49
C ALA A 390 -4.47 25.18 -9.58
N LEU A 391 -5.74 25.36 -9.24
CA LEU A 391 -6.39 26.65 -9.07
C LEU A 391 -6.74 26.79 -7.58
N SER A 392 -6.35 27.88 -6.94
CA SER A 392 -6.54 28.06 -5.51
C SER A 392 -7.37 29.32 -5.20
N VAL A 393 -8.35 29.17 -4.33
CA VAL A 393 -9.03 30.30 -3.71
C VAL A 393 -8.25 30.64 -2.42
N PRO A 394 -7.62 31.80 -2.32
CA PRO A 394 -6.83 32.19 -1.15
C PRO A 394 -7.65 32.17 0.14
N ALA A 395 -7.01 31.81 1.24
CA ALA A 395 -7.66 31.78 2.56
C ALA A 395 -8.23 33.16 2.97
N ALA A 396 -7.59 34.25 2.53
CA ALA A 396 -8.07 35.61 2.81
C ALA A 396 -9.44 35.93 2.17
N THR A 397 -9.80 35.27 1.08
CA THR A 397 -11.07 35.45 0.37
C THR A 397 -12.01 34.27 0.54
N SER A 398 -11.55 33.19 1.16
CA SER A 398 -12.36 32.01 1.46
C SER A 398 -13.03 32.17 2.82
N PRO A 399 -14.37 31.99 2.93
CA PRO A 399 -15.05 32.10 4.21
C PRO A 399 -14.48 31.16 5.26
N SER A 400 -14.26 31.69 6.48
CA SER A 400 -13.85 30.88 7.62
C SER A 400 -14.93 29.91 8.07
N ILE A 401 -14.56 28.89 8.84
CA ILE A 401 -15.48 27.94 9.44
C ILE A 401 -15.17 27.76 10.92
N ASN A 402 -16.22 27.71 11.74
CA ASN A 402 -16.10 27.35 13.14
C ASN A 402 -16.34 25.85 13.30
N VAL A 403 -15.38 25.11 13.89
CA VAL A 403 -15.46 23.65 13.98
C VAL A 403 -16.51 23.13 14.97
N TYR A 404 -16.92 23.96 15.93
CA TYR A 404 -17.98 23.64 16.88
C TYR A 404 -19.38 23.93 16.32
N ALA A 405 -19.49 24.94 15.44
CA ALA A 405 -20.73 25.35 14.80
C ALA A 405 -20.50 25.62 13.29
N PRO A 406 -20.21 24.58 12.49
CA PRO A 406 -19.87 24.76 11.08
C PRO A 406 -21.08 25.24 10.28
N VAL A 407 -20.82 26.22 9.41
CA VAL A 407 -21.80 26.70 8.43
C VAL A 407 -21.25 26.43 7.04
N PHE A 408 -21.91 25.53 6.32
CA PHE A 408 -21.57 25.13 4.95
C PHE A 408 -22.29 25.98 3.90
N GLY A 409 -21.95 25.80 2.63
CA GLY A 409 -22.56 26.50 1.49
C GLY A 409 -22.10 27.95 1.31
N ARG A 410 -21.05 28.36 2.04
CA ARG A 410 -20.45 29.70 1.89
C ARG A 410 -19.29 29.76 0.91
N VAL A 411 -18.70 28.62 0.58
CA VAL A 411 -17.70 28.46 -0.46
C VAL A 411 -18.41 27.91 -1.68
N THR A 412 -18.24 28.54 -2.82
CA THR A 412 -18.78 28.05 -4.09
C THR A 412 -17.70 27.25 -4.83
N ALA A 413 -18.13 26.23 -5.56
CA ALA A 413 -17.23 25.54 -6.48
C ALA A 413 -16.63 26.56 -7.46
N PRO A 414 -15.33 26.47 -7.79
CA PRO A 414 -14.73 27.29 -8.82
C PRO A 414 -15.52 27.12 -10.12
N ALA A 415 -16.02 28.22 -10.68
CA ALA A 415 -16.71 28.18 -11.97
C ALA A 415 -15.73 27.79 -13.07
N ALA A 416 -16.18 27.03 -14.06
CA ALA A 416 -15.38 26.76 -15.24
C ALA A 416 -14.97 28.08 -15.92
N GLY A 417 -13.65 28.27 -16.12
CA GLY A 417 -13.11 29.50 -16.69
C GLY A 417 -12.89 30.65 -15.67
N ALA A 418 -13.08 30.41 -14.38
CA ALA A 418 -12.75 31.41 -13.36
C ALA A 418 -11.25 31.78 -13.41
N SER A 419 -10.95 33.08 -13.38
CA SER A 419 -9.58 33.59 -13.29
C SER A 419 -9.12 33.50 -11.84
N LEU A 420 -8.73 32.29 -11.40
CA LEU A 420 -8.14 32.04 -10.10
C LEU A 420 -6.61 32.01 -10.20
N PRO A 421 -5.88 32.31 -9.11
CA PRO A 421 -4.45 32.06 -9.05
C PRO A 421 -4.17 30.60 -9.45
N SER A 422 -3.35 30.40 -10.47
CA SER A 422 -3.05 29.09 -11.00
C SER A 422 -1.57 28.74 -10.81
N SER A 423 -1.30 27.47 -10.58
CA SER A 423 0.03 26.89 -10.59
C SER A 423 0.02 25.59 -11.36
N LEU A 424 1.16 25.24 -11.94
CA LEU A 424 1.40 23.94 -12.54
C LEU A 424 2.57 23.29 -11.81
N THR A 425 2.29 22.27 -11.03
CA THR A 425 3.34 21.44 -10.46
C THR A 425 3.69 20.33 -11.44
N THR A 426 4.96 20.23 -11.76
CA THR A 426 5.52 19.18 -12.60
C THR A 426 6.42 18.31 -11.75
N GLN A 427 6.29 16.98 -11.90
CA GLN A 427 7.25 16.03 -11.41
C GLN A 427 7.73 15.20 -12.58
N ASN A 428 9.04 15.16 -12.77
CA ASN A 428 9.70 14.27 -13.73
C ASN A 428 10.77 13.51 -12.98
N LEU A 429 10.70 12.21 -13.09
CA LEU A 429 11.63 11.31 -12.47
C LEU A 429 12.04 10.26 -13.48
N GLU A 430 13.32 10.27 -13.81
CA GLU A 430 13.95 9.27 -14.65
C GLU A 430 15.05 8.60 -13.84
N SER A 431 15.10 7.27 -13.88
CA SER A 431 16.05 6.51 -13.08
C SER A 431 16.50 5.27 -13.84
N THR A 432 17.79 5.07 -13.91
CA THR A 432 18.42 3.84 -14.40
C THR A 432 19.17 3.19 -13.25
N SER A 433 19.06 1.88 -13.11
CA SER A 433 19.77 1.17 -12.07
C SER A 433 20.25 -0.21 -12.52
N ALA A 434 21.36 -0.63 -11.95
CA ALA A 434 21.91 -1.97 -12.06
C ALA A 434 22.15 -2.53 -10.68
N SER A 435 21.89 -3.81 -10.47
CA SER A 435 22.09 -4.50 -9.20
C SER A 435 22.74 -5.86 -9.40
N ALA A 436 23.60 -6.23 -8.47
CA ALA A 436 24.18 -7.55 -8.36
C ALA A 436 24.11 -8.04 -6.91
N GLN A 437 23.77 -9.29 -6.73
CA GLN A 437 23.74 -9.93 -5.42
C GLN A 437 24.21 -11.37 -5.55
N ASP A 438 24.96 -11.84 -4.56
CA ASP A 438 25.30 -13.24 -4.39
C ASP A 438 24.93 -13.70 -2.97
N GLN A 439 24.30 -14.85 -2.88
CA GLN A 439 24.13 -15.59 -1.63
C GLN A 439 25.01 -16.84 -1.70
N ILE A 440 25.95 -16.94 -0.77
CA ILE A 440 26.92 -18.02 -0.68
C ILE A 440 26.57 -18.90 0.51
N ASP A 441 26.32 -20.18 0.27
CA ASP A 441 26.02 -21.16 1.31
C ASP A 441 27.32 -21.89 1.75
N LEU A 442 27.63 -21.82 3.05
CA LEU A 442 28.83 -22.38 3.71
C LEU A 442 28.40 -23.29 4.87
N GLY A 443 27.86 -24.46 4.56
CA GLY A 443 27.29 -25.36 5.57
C GLY A 443 26.07 -24.73 6.25
N ASP A 444 26.14 -24.50 7.59
CA ASP A 444 25.07 -23.87 8.34
C ASP A 444 25.01 -22.35 8.19
N TRP A 445 25.96 -21.76 7.51
CA TRP A 445 26.05 -20.32 7.28
C TRP A 445 25.67 -19.96 5.85
N SER A 446 25.02 -18.80 5.69
CA SER A 446 24.85 -18.16 4.38
C SER A 446 25.27 -16.70 4.49
N ILE A 447 26.00 -16.22 3.51
CA ILE A 447 26.42 -14.82 3.39
C ILE A 447 25.72 -14.23 2.17
N VAL A 448 25.06 -13.10 2.33
CA VAL A 448 24.45 -12.35 1.22
C VAL A 448 25.15 -11.03 1.06
N GLY A 449 25.81 -10.85 -0.08
CA GLY A 449 26.40 -9.57 -0.50
C GLY A 449 25.62 -9.00 -1.67
N GLY A 450 25.23 -7.74 -1.59
CA GLY A 450 24.49 -7.08 -2.68
C GLY A 450 24.94 -5.64 -2.88
N LEU A 451 24.92 -5.21 -4.11
CA LEU A 451 25.26 -3.85 -4.51
C LEU A 451 24.30 -3.37 -5.60
N ARG A 452 23.77 -2.18 -5.44
CA ARG A 452 22.96 -1.51 -6.44
C ARG A 452 23.58 -0.17 -6.78
N PHE A 453 23.72 0.12 -8.04
CA PHE A 453 23.99 1.45 -8.59
C PHE A 453 22.69 2.04 -9.12
N THR A 454 22.41 3.28 -8.76
CA THR A 454 21.26 4.03 -9.28
C THR A 454 21.73 5.38 -9.73
N GLU A 455 21.38 5.73 -10.96
CA GLU A 455 21.47 7.07 -11.51
C GLU A 455 20.05 7.59 -11.70
N GLN A 456 19.79 8.81 -11.24
CA GLN A 456 18.47 9.41 -11.37
C GLN A 456 18.53 10.89 -11.63
N ARG A 457 17.58 11.36 -12.43
CA ARG A 457 17.25 12.76 -12.64
C ARG A 457 15.87 13.03 -12.07
N PHE A 458 15.76 13.98 -11.17
CA PHE A 458 14.52 14.28 -10.48
C PHE A 458 14.23 15.77 -10.48
N LEU A 459 13.02 16.11 -10.95
CA LEU A 459 12.46 17.45 -10.89
C LEU A 459 11.11 17.39 -10.18
N TYR A 460 10.90 18.26 -9.21
CA TYR A 460 9.60 18.46 -8.59
C TYR A 460 9.40 19.93 -8.26
N GLY A 461 8.37 20.56 -8.79
CA GLY A 461 7.99 21.92 -8.48
C GLY A 461 7.22 22.62 -9.58
N THR A 462 7.13 23.93 -9.46
CA THR A 462 6.49 24.81 -10.46
C THR A 462 7.47 25.19 -11.57
N ALA A 463 7.01 25.97 -12.55
CA ALA A 463 7.84 26.43 -13.64
C ALA A 463 9.14 27.10 -13.18
N GLY A 464 10.25 26.72 -13.77
CA GLY A 464 11.59 27.27 -13.44
C GLY A 464 12.38 26.47 -12.39
N VAL A 465 11.78 25.46 -11.76
CA VAL A 465 12.51 24.58 -10.84
C VAL A 465 13.58 23.78 -11.60
N GLN A 466 14.78 23.73 -11.01
CA GLN A 466 15.88 22.97 -11.58
C GLN A 466 15.86 21.52 -11.06
N PRO A 467 16.17 20.55 -11.93
CA PRO A 467 16.28 19.15 -11.53
C PRO A 467 17.51 18.89 -10.65
N VAL A 468 17.47 17.79 -9.93
CA VAL A 468 18.64 17.20 -9.25
C VAL A 468 19.06 15.96 -10.04
N ASP A 469 20.33 15.92 -10.42
CA ASP A 469 20.98 14.75 -11.00
C ASP A 469 21.82 14.08 -9.89
N GLU A 470 21.56 12.82 -9.61
CA GLU A 470 22.22 12.07 -8.54
C GLU A 470 22.61 10.67 -9.01
N SER A 471 23.77 10.21 -8.57
CA SER A 471 24.17 8.82 -8.71
C SER A 471 24.59 8.23 -7.37
N ARG A 472 24.30 6.94 -7.13
CA ARG A 472 24.60 6.32 -5.84
C ARG A 472 24.76 4.82 -5.91
N TRP A 473 25.72 4.35 -5.12
CA TRP A 473 25.85 2.95 -4.73
C TRP A 473 25.10 2.70 -3.42
N SER A 474 24.32 1.62 -3.39
CA SER A 474 23.57 1.17 -2.22
C SER A 474 24.00 -0.26 -1.88
N PRO A 475 24.99 -0.44 -1.00
CA PRO A 475 25.44 -1.75 -0.55
C PRO A 475 24.45 -2.35 0.46
N LYS A 476 24.42 -3.69 0.48
CA LYS A 476 23.85 -4.51 1.54
C LYS A 476 24.73 -5.72 1.82
N LEU A 477 24.79 -6.10 3.08
CA LEU A 477 25.49 -7.29 3.54
C LEU A 477 24.65 -7.97 4.61
N ALA A 478 24.52 -9.28 4.52
CA ALA A 478 23.87 -10.05 5.56
C ALA A 478 24.58 -11.37 5.79
N VAL A 479 24.51 -11.83 7.02
CA VAL A 479 24.99 -13.15 7.45
C VAL A 479 23.84 -13.85 8.13
N LEU A 480 23.63 -15.09 7.77
CA LEU A 480 22.60 -15.95 8.32
C LEU A 480 23.28 -17.22 8.84
N ARG A 481 22.85 -17.69 10.00
CA ARG A 481 23.23 -19.00 10.54
C ARG A 481 22.00 -19.83 10.82
N ARG A 482 21.95 -21.00 10.20
CA ARG A 482 20.93 -22.03 10.49
C ARG A 482 21.36 -22.76 11.75
N LEU A 483 20.57 -22.62 12.83
CA LEU A 483 20.82 -23.26 14.12
C LEU A 483 20.25 -24.67 14.14
N SER A 484 19.17 -24.89 13.40
CA SER A 484 18.48 -26.15 13.20
C SER A 484 17.69 -26.11 11.89
N GLU A 485 16.98 -27.18 11.54
CA GLU A 485 16.04 -27.17 10.41
C GLU A 485 14.87 -26.18 10.60
N ARG A 486 14.67 -25.69 11.82
CA ARG A 486 13.55 -24.82 12.20
C ARG A 486 13.96 -23.41 12.56
N ASP A 487 15.20 -23.21 12.97
CA ASP A 487 15.67 -21.96 13.59
C ASP A 487 16.82 -21.35 12.82
N THR A 488 16.68 -20.07 12.53
CA THR A 488 17.70 -19.26 11.87
C THR A 488 17.91 -17.95 12.62
N VAL A 489 19.16 -17.56 12.83
CA VAL A 489 19.54 -16.22 13.27
C VAL A 489 20.24 -15.49 12.14
N TYR A 490 20.09 -14.20 12.06
CA TYR A 490 20.72 -13.40 11.03
C TYR A 490 21.10 -12.00 11.53
N ALA A 491 22.08 -11.41 10.87
CA ALA A 491 22.41 -10.00 11.01
C ALA A 491 22.54 -9.38 9.62
N ASN A 492 22.09 -8.15 9.45
CA ASN A 492 22.26 -7.43 8.21
C ASN A 492 22.57 -5.95 8.42
N VAL A 493 23.24 -5.38 7.41
CA VAL A 493 23.37 -3.94 7.20
C VAL A 493 22.93 -3.62 5.78
N SER A 494 22.12 -2.57 5.63
CA SER A 494 21.56 -2.19 4.33
C SER A 494 21.39 -0.69 4.21
N THR A 495 21.41 -0.19 2.99
CA THR A 495 21.26 1.24 2.70
C THR A 495 20.16 1.47 1.66
N GLY A 496 19.60 2.68 1.66
CA GLY A 496 18.56 3.08 0.72
C GLY A 496 18.62 4.56 0.36
N MET A 497 17.92 4.91 -0.71
CA MET A 497 17.76 6.25 -1.21
C MET A 497 16.35 6.46 -1.75
N SER A 498 15.75 7.61 -1.45
CA SER A 498 14.42 8.00 -1.92
C SER A 498 14.39 9.50 -2.24
N PRO A 499 13.86 9.94 -3.40
CA PRO A 499 13.80 11.37 -3.72
C PRO A 499 12.92 12.13 -2.76
N ASN A 500 13.29 13.37 -2.48
CA ASN A 500 12.47 14.33 -1.78
C ASN A 500 11.53 15.02 -2.78
N GLN A 501 10.22 14.86 -2.60
CA GLN A 501 9.21 15.40 -3.52
C GLN A 501 8.78 16.82 -3.13
N VAL A 502 9.74 17.68 -2.91
CA VAL A 502 9.54 19.12 -2.66
C VAL A 502 10.67 19.91 -3.29
N SER A 503 10.44 21.19 -3.52
CA SER A 503 11.45 22.15 -3.96
C SER A 503 11.66 23.25 -2.90
N SER A 504 12.84 23.86 -2.92
CA SER A 504 13.12 25.04 -2.12
C SER A 504 12.51 26.30 -2.74
N SER A 505 12.43 27.39 -1.97
CA SER A 505 12.04 28.72 -2.48
C SER A 505 13.01 29.27 -3.53
N SER A 506 14.22 28.75 -3.60
CA SER A 506 15.21 29.05 -4.63
C SER A 506 14.97 28.32 -5.96
N ASN A 507 13.80 27.69 -6.13
CA ASN A 507 13.43 26.91 -7.32
C ASN A 507 14.39 25.75 -7.62
N GLN A 508 14.86 25.04 -6.60
CA GLN A 508 15.66 23.83 -6.75
C GLN A 508 14.94 22.63 -6.15
N SER A 509 14.94 21.52 -6.88
CA SER A 509 14.57 20.22 -6.32
C SER A 509 15.59 19.84 -5.25
N LEU A 510 15.12 19.22 -4.16
CA LEU A 510 15.99 18.86 -3.06
C LEU A 510 16.65 17.49 -3.23
N PRO A 511 17.90 17.31 -2.77
CA PRO A 511 18.60 16.04 -2.81
C PRO A 511 17.84 14.92 -2.13
N SER A 512 18.03 13.69 -2.60
CA SER A 512 17.35 12.51 -2.07
C SER A 512 17.67 12.24 -0.61
N ARG A 513 16.66 11.80 0.12
CA ARG A 513 16.79 11.24 1.45
C ARG A 513 17.57 9.95 1.40
N ARG A 514 18.42 9.72 2.40
CA ARG A 514 19.29 8.57 2.53
C ARG A 514 19.00 7.82 3.81
N SER A 515 19.12 6.50 3.78
CA SER A 515 18.95 5.66 4.95
C SER A 515 20.03 4.60 5.06
N ALA A 516 20.34 4.24 6.30
CA ALA A 516 21.18 3.10 6.63
C ALA A 516 20.57 2.37 7.82
N GLN A 517 20.61 1.04 7.80
CA GLN A 517 20.07 0.19 8.85
C GLN A 517 21.06 -0.88 9.24
N ALA A 518 21.05 -1.22 10.55
CA ALA A 518 21.57 -2.46 11.08
C ALA A 518 20.45 -3.23 11.77
N GLU A 519 20.41 -4.54 11.55
CA GLU A 519 19.36 -5.42 12.08
C GLU A 519 19.97 -6.74 12.55
N LEU A 520 19.46 -7.26 13.66
CA LEU A 520 19.70 -8.62 14.17
C LEU A 520 18.34 -9.28 14.35
N GLY A 521 18.18 -10.49 13.82
CA GLY A 521 16.88 -11.18 13.90
C GLY A 521 17.02 -12.69 14.12
N TRP A 522 15.89 -13.28 14.53
CA TRP A 522 15.69 -14.70 14.70
C TRP A 522 14.35 -15.09 14.07
N LYS A 523 14.35 -16.21 13.34
CA LYS A 523 13.17 -16.80 12.71
C LYS A 523 13.04 -18.25 13.11
N SER A 524 11.82 -18.70 13.33
CA SER A 524 11.57 -20.08 13.68
C SER A 524 10.29 -20.63 13.07
N LEU A 525 10.34 -21.90 12.70
CA LEU A 525 9.21 -22.71 12.23
C LEU A 525 8.76 -23.67 13.33
N TRP A 526 7.49 -23.65 13.64
CA TRP A 526 6.84 -24.50 14.61
C TRP A 526 5.85 -25.44 13.91
N GLN A 527 5.55 -26.58 14.56
CA GLN A 527 4.50 -27.50 14.09
C GLN A 527 4.65 -27.90 12.60
N GLY A 528 5.87 -28.27 12.18
CA GLY A 528 6.13 -28.67 10.81
C GLY A 528 6.01 -27.52 9.78
N GLY A 529 6.17 -26.26 10.22
CA GLY A 529 6.09 -25.08 9.38
C GLY A 529 4.70 -24.46 9.25
N GLN A 530 3.71 -24.97 10.02
CA GLN A 530 2.36 -24.39 10.06
C GLN A 530 2.30 -23.08 10.85
N LEU A 531 3.24 -22.86 11.77
CA LEU A 531 3.36 -21.64 12.58
C LEU A 531 4.76 -21.05 12.42
N VAL A 532 4.86 -19.75 12.19
CA VAL A 532 6.10 -19.01 11.96
C VAL A 532 6.24 -17.90 12.97
N SER A 533 7.41 -17.77 13.58
CA SER A 533 7.79 -16.62 14.40
C SER A 533 8.99 -15.88 13.80
N ASP A 534 8.99 -14.56 13.96
CA ASP A 534 10.04 -13.65 13.55
C ASP A 534 10.23 -12.60 14.66
N VAL A 535 11.47 -12.40 15.10
CA VAL A 535 11.85 -11.37 16.07
C VAL A 535 13.05 -10.62 15.53
N ALA A 536 13.02 -9.30 15.57
CA ALA A 536 14.13 -8.46 15.12
C ALA A 536 14.35 -7.26 16.03
N ILE A 537 15.61 -6.89 16.25
CA ILE A 537 16.02 -5.60 16.78
C ILE A 537 16.71 -4.82 15.68
N TYR A 538 16.47 -3.54 15.61
CA TYR A 538 17.00 -2.70 14.53
C TYR A 538 17.37 -1.30 14.99
N ARG A 539 18.27 -0.69 14.23
CA ARG A 539 18.56 0.74 14.22
C ARG A 539 18.55 1.23 12.78
N LEU A 540 17.77 2.26 12.53
CA LEU A 540 17.59 2.92 11.25
C LEU A 540 17.96 4.40 11.38
N ASP A 541 18.98 4.84 10.65
CA ASP A 541 19.39 6.24 10.55
C ASP A 541 18.93 6.82 9.20
N GLN A 542 18.39 8.03 9.22
CA GLN A 542 17.96 8.79 8.04
C GLN A 542 18.69 10.13 7.98
N LYS A 543 19.07 10.56 6.77
CA LYS A 543 19.72 11.85 6.48
C LYS A 543 19.06 12.52 5.27
N ASN A 544 19.33 13.81 5.10
CA ASN A 544 18.71 14.64 4.07
C ASN A 544 17.17 14.63 4.17
N MET A 545 16.66 14.62 5.40
CA MET A 545 15.24 14.80 5.62
C MET A 545 14.84 16.25 5.36
N ILE A 546 13.63 16.44 4.88
CA ILE A 546 13.06 17.76 4.68
C ILE A 546 12.83 18.39 6.05
N ALA A 547 13.23 19.66 6.16
CA ALA A 547 12.95 20.52 7.30
C ALA A 547 12.55 21.90 6.79
N SER A 548 11.76 22.64 7.55
CA SER A 548 11.45 24.04 7.24
C SER A 548 12.73 24.87 7.19
N ASP A 549 12.84 25.76 6.22
CA ASP A 549 13.96 26.69 6.11
C ASP A 549 13.74 27.86 7.05
N LEU A 550 14.57 27.97 8.09
CA LEU A 550 14.49 29.06 9.06
C LEU A 550 15.00 30.40 8.52
N SER A 551 15.70 30.41 7.38
CA SER A 551 16.11 31.65 6.73
C SER A 551 14.93 32.40 6.09
N THR A 552 13.81 31.70 5.87
CA THR A 552 12.56 32.24 5.33
C THR A 552 11.37 31.98 6.26
N PRO A 553 11.38 32.46 7.51
CA PRO A 553 10.43 32.05 8.56
C PRO A 553 8.96 32.40 8.28
N LEU A 554 8.69 33.29 7.32
CA LEU A 554 7.33 33.63 6.88
C LEU A 554 6.79 32.72 5.75
N ASN A 555 7.63 31.85 5.20
CA ASN A 555 7.27 30.91 4.14
C ASN A 555 7.21 29.48 4.69
N ASN A 556 6.03 29.04 5.14
CA ASN A 556 5.81 27.69 5.69
C ASN A 556 5.98 26.55 4.66
N PHE A 557 6.23 26.88 3.40
CA PHE A 557 6.43 25.91 2.32
C PHE A 557 7.84 25.99 1.72
N ASP A 558 8.76 26.64 2.42
CA ASP A 558 10.18 26.62 2.07
C ASP A 558 10.92 25.55 2.87
N PHE A 559 11.63 24.70 2.15
CA PHE A 559 12.24 23.49 2.70
C PHE A 559 13.72 23.41 2.39
N THR A 560 14.45 22.80 3.31
CA THR A 560 15.86 22.44 3.21
C THR A 560 16.05 20.96 3.57
N THR A 561 17.18 20.36 3.24
CA THR A 561 17.55 18.98 3.58
C THR A 561 18.45 18.89 4.80
N ALA A 562 18.27 19.76 5.78
CA ALA A 562 19.10 19.81 6.98
C ALA A 562 18.75 18.75 8.05
N GLY A 563 17.66 17.97 7.84
CA GLY A 563 17.17 17.05 8.85
C GLY A 563 17.84 15.68 8.86
N SER A 564 18.00 15.12 10.07
CA SER A 564 18.30 13.70 10.27
C SER A 564 17.40 13.12 11.37
N ALA A 565 17.13 11.80 11.30
CA ALA A 565 16.36 11.09 12.30
C ALA A 565 16.93 9.70 12.53
N ARG A 566 16.66 9.16 13.72
CA ARG A 566 16.97 7.79 14.10
C ARG A 566 15.73 7.11 14.63
N SER A 567 15.58 5.84 14.26
CA SER A 567 14.60 4.94 14.84
C SER A 567 15.29 3.68 15.33
N GLU A 568 15.00 3.31 16.56
CA GLU A 568 15.48 2.07 17.18
C GLU A 568 14.28 1.29 17.71
N GLY A 569 14.31 -0.03 17.57
CA GLY A 569 13.14 -0.79 17.99
C GLY A 569 13.33 -2.28 18.06
N LEU A 570 12.29 -2.92 18.58
CA LEU A 570 12.11 -4.36 18.63
C LEU A 570 10.77 -4.71 17.97
N GLU A 571 10.79 -5.70 17.13
CA GLU A 571 9.63 -6.22 16.42
C GLU A 571 9.50 -7.71 16.65
N ALA A 572 8.26 -8.19 16.81
CA ALA A 572 7.97 -9.61 16.91
C ALA A 572 6.69 -9.95 16.15
N SER A 573 6.67 -11.09 15.49
CA SER A 573 5.46 -11.65 14.86
C SER A 573 5.33 -13.14 15.10
N LEU A 574 4.09 -13.63 15.17
CA LEU A 574 3.75 -15.04 15.22
C LEU A 574 2.52 -15.25 14.32
N ARG A 575 2.60 -16.17 13.34
CA ARG A 575 1.51 -16.38 12.38
C ARG A 575 1.39 -17.83 11.97
N GLY A 576 0.15 -18.30 11.86
CA GLY A 576 -0.18 -19.64 11.40
C GLY A 576 -1.08 -20.40 12.36
N ASP A 577 -1.12 -21.72 12.20
CA ASP A 577 -1.96 -22.58 13.02
C ASP A 577 -1.28 -22.91 14.34
N LEU A 578 -1.83 -22.37 15.44
CA LEU A 578 -1.38 -22.67 16.80
C LEU A 578 -1.88 -24.04 17.26
N THR A 579 -3.02 -24.47 16.75
CA THR A 579 -3.57 -25.82 16.89
C THR A 579 -4.36 -26.13 15.62
N ASP A 580 -4.81 -27.38 15.43
CA ASP A 580 -5.67 -27.79 14.29
C ASP A 580 -6.96 -26.96 14.16
N ARG A 581 -7.34 -26.21 15.21
CA ARG A 581 -8.57 -25.43 15.25
C ARG A 581 -8.35 -23.93 15.50
N LEU A 582 -7.15 -23.53 15.87
CA LEU A 582 -6.84 -22.13 16.21
C LEU A 582 -5.72 -21.60 15.33
N ASN A 583 -6.08 -20.72 14.41
CA ASN A 583 -5.15 -19.90 13.64
C ASN A 583 -4.92 -18.56 14.33
N VAL A 584 -3.67 -18.06 14.36
CA VAL A 584 -3.30 -16.81 15.01
C VAL A 584 -2.45 -15.94 14.10
N ALA A 585 -2.61 -14.63 14.26
CA ALA A 585 -1.71 -13.62 13.73
C ALA A 585 -1.44 -12.57 14.81
N LEU A 586 -0.21 -12.54 15.32
CA LEU A 586 0.26 -11.58 16.30
C LEU A 586 1.35 -10.72 15.67
N SER A 587 1.27 -9.42 15.87
CA SER A 587 2.36 -8.49 15.63
C SER A 587 2.55 -7.58 16.84
N TYR A 588 3.81 -7.36 17.22
CA TYR A 588 4.22 -6.44 18.27
C TYR A 588 5.37 -5.59 17.78
N ALA A 589 5.35 -4.31 18.10
CA ALA A 589 6.47 -3.41 17.88
C ALA A 589 6.66 -2.47 19.07
N TYR A 590 7.92 -2.30 19.45
CA TYR A 590 8.42 -1.16 20.20
C TYR A 590 9.27 -0.31 19.26
N THR A 591 8.98 1.01 19.16
CA THR A 591 9.66 1.94 18.26
C THR A 591 9.96 3.24 18.97
N ASP A 592 11.23 3.63 19.10
CA ASP A 592 11.64 4.97 19.52
C ASP A 592 12.28 5.69 18.32
N ALA A 593 11.51 6.60 17.72
CA ALA A 593 11.92 7.38 16.56
C ALA A 593 12.01 8.86 16.93
N ARG A 594 13.18 9.49 16.64
CA ARG A 594 13.47 10.87 17.00
C ARG A 594 14.21 11.59 15.88
N TYR A 595 13.94 12.89 15.75
CA TYR A 595 14.79 13.80 15.02
C TYR A 595 16.12 13.97 15.79
N LEU A 596 17.25 13.86 15.10
CA LEU A 596 18.59 14.11 15.67
C LEU A 596 19.00 15.54 15.36
N ASP A 597 19.24 15.81 14.08
CA ASP A 597 19.56 17.13 13.58
C ASP A 597 18.32 17.65 12.84
N ASN A 598 17.66 18.61 13.42
CA ASN A 598 16.58 19.36 12.80
C ASN A 598 16.64 20.75 13.38
N PRO A 599 16.70 21.82 12.57
CA PRO A 599 16.87 23.18 13.07
C PRO A 599 15.78 23.62 14.05
N VAL A 600 14.59 23.02 13.94
CA VAL A 600 13.40 23.40 14.74
C VAL A 600 13.04 22.33 15.76
N TYR A 601 13.17 21.03 15.38
CA TYR A 601 12.58 19.91 16.14
C TYR A 601 13.61 18.87 16.60
N GLY A 602 14.90 19.25 16.67
CA GLY A 602 15.94 18.35 17.15
C GLY A 602 15.62 17.77 18.53
N GLY A 603 15.76 16.44 18.70
CA GLY A 603 15.43 15.71 19.93
C GLY A 603 13.95 15.32 20.08
N GLN A 604 13.03 15.94 19.32
CA GLN A 604 11.60 15.60 19.35
C GLN A 604 11.35 14.21 18.74
N ARG A 605 10.23 13.61 19.13
CA ARG A 605 9.79 12.34 18.56
C ARG A 605 9.16 12.54 17.18
N VAL A 606 9.39 11.56 16.31
CA VAL A 606 8.71 11.53 15.00
C VAL A 606 7.20 11.40 15.23
N PRO A 607 6.37 12.26 14.62
CA PRO A 607 4.92 12.20 14.74
C PRO A 607 4.33 10.88 14.20
N ASP A 608 3.13 10.57 14.68
CA ASP A 608 2.36 9.36 14.33
C ASP A 608 3.04 8.02 14.64
N VAL A 609 4.17 8.03 15.34
CA VAL A 609 4.86 6.80 15.75
C VAL A 609 4.48 6.44 17.19
N ALA A 610 3.65 5.39 17.32
CA ALA A 610 3.36 4.83 18.62
C ALA A 610 4.58 4.08 19.16
N ARG A 611 4.97 4.32 20.44
CA ARG A 611 6.08 3.58 21.06
C ARG A 611 5.82 2.09 21.16
N GLN A 612 4.57 1.71 21.39
CA GLN A 612 4.15 0.33 21.46
C GLN A 612 2.89 0.15 20.64
N ALA A 613 2.91 -0.86 19.79
CA ALA A 613 1.77 -1.29 19.01
C ALA A 613 1.64 -2.81 19.06
N VAL A 614 0.42 -3.30 19.27
CA VAL A 614 0.06 -4.72 19.29
C VAL A 614 -1.12 -4.92 18.35
N SER A 615 -1.04 -5.93 17.51
CA SER A 615 -2.17 -6.47 16.76
C SER A 615 -2.22 -7.97 17.02
N LEU A 616 -3.33 -8.44 17.58
CA LEU A 616 -3.59 -9.84 17.82
C LEU A 616 -4.89 -10.23 17.14
N TRP A 617 -4.84 -11.22 16.29
CA TRP A 617 -5.98 -11.88 15.68
C TRP A 617 -5.93 -13.38 16.02
N GLY A 618 -7.06 -13.94 16.39
CA GLY A 618 -7.24 -15.37 16.55
C GLY A 618 -8.53 -15.81 15.89
N GLN A 619 -8.48 -16.90 15.10
CA GLN A 619 -9.66 -17.51 14.48
C GLN A 619 -9.77 -18.95 14.96
N TYR A 620 -10.88 -19.26 15.63
CA TYR A 620 -11.18 -20.60 16.16
C TYR A 620 -12.24 -21.31 15.30
N ALA A 621 -11.92 -22.50 14.83
CA ALA A 621 -12.82 -23.39 14.09
C ALA A 621 -13.59 -24.30 15.06
N TRP A 622 -14.86 -24.01 15.33
CA TRP A 622 -15.73 -24.85 16.17
C TRP A 622 -16.00 -26.19 15.52
N ASN A 623 -16.22 -26.15 14.21
CA ASN A 623 -16.41 -27.32 13.34
C ASN A 623 -16.13 -26.91 11.88
N ALA A 624 -16.43 -27.80 10.93
CA ALA A 624 -16.22 -27.55 9.51
C ALA A 624 -17.03 -26.36 8.94
N GLN A 625 -18.11 -25.97 9.60
CA GLN A 625 -19.03 -24.92 9.15
C GLN A 625 -18.84 -23.60 9.86
N TRP A 626 -18.52 -23.61 11.15
CA TRP A 626 -18.52 -22.43 12.01
C TRP A 626 -17.13 -22.04 12.48
N ARG A 627 -16.77 -20.78 12.28
CA ARG A 627 -15.52 -20.17 12.78
C ARG A 627 -15.81 -18.83 13.42
N THR A 628 -15.13 -18.55 14.52
CA THR A 628 -15.17 -17.23 15.17
C THR A 628 -13.78 -16.63 15.18
N GLY A 629 -13.64 -15.43 14.60
CA GLY A 629 -12.45 -14.61 14.67
C GLY A 629 -12.61 -13.52 15.72
N ALA A 630 -11.53 -13.21 16.44
CA ALA A 630 -11.47 -12.09 17.38
C ALA A 630 -10.15 -11.32 17.21
N GLY A 631 -10.23 -9.99 17.20
CA GLY A 631 -9.10 -9.10 17.05
C GLY A 631 -8.96 -8.11 18.20
N LEU A 632 -7.72 -7.90 18.66
CA LEU A 632 -7.33 -6.87 19.60
C LEU A 632 -6.23 -6.00 18.97
N TYR A 633 -6.47 -4.69 18.89
CA TYR A 633 -5.53 -3.72 18.33
C TYR A 633 -5.24 -2.64 19.37
N VAL A 634 -3.98 -2.52 19.78
CA VAL A 634 -3.54 -1.59 20.83
C VAL A 634 -2.44 -0.70 20.28
N GLN A 635 -2.56 0.60 20.51
CA GLN A 635 -1.49 1.56 20.29
C GLN A 635 -1.32 2.47 21.50
N SER A 636 -0.06 2.73 21.89
CA SER A 636 0.25 3.75 22.88
C SER A 636 -0.01 5.15 22.34
N GLN A 637 -0.04 6.15 23.22
CA GLN A 637 -0.12 7.55 22.79
C GLN A 637 1.03 7.95 21.88
N ARG A 638 0.79 8.91 20.99
CA ARG A 638 1.76 9.49 20.06
C ARG A 638 1.48 10.97 19.83
N PHE A 639 2.36 11.64 19.12
CA PHE A 639 2.20 13.05 18.79
C PHE A 639 1.66 13.20 17.35
N ALA A 640 0.86 14.26 17.15
CA ALA A 640 0.29 14.60 15.84
C ALA A 640 1.18 15.53 15.01
N ASP A 641 2.11 16.22 15.65
CA ASP A 641 2.95 17.25 15.04
C ASP A 641 4.43 17.13 15.44
N GLU A 642 5.30 17.70 14.63
CA GLU A 642 6.76 17.62 14.80
C GLU A 642 7.24 18.33 16.07
N ALA A 643 6.53 19.37 16.52
CA ALA A 643 6.82 20.08 17.77
C ALA A 643 6.43 19.27 19.02
N ASN A 644 5.76 18.14 18.87
CA ASN A 644 5.23 17.27 19.93
C ASN A 644 4.27 18.03 20.88
N THR A 645 3.53 18.99 20.36
CA THR A 645 2.58 19.81 21.13
C THR A 645 1.19 19.20 21.18
N THR A 646 0.82 18.40 20.20
CA THR A 646 -0.50 17.78 20.08
C THR A 646 -0.41 16.29 20.35
N VAL A 647 -1.15 15.80 21.36
CA VAL A 647 -1.18 14.38 21.75
C VAL A 647 -2.38 13.68 21.14
N LEU A 648 -2.13 12.58 20.43
CA LEU A 648 -3.13 11.57 20.07
C LEU A 648 -3.16 10.51 21.16
N PRO A 649 -4.28 10.32 21.87
CA PRO A 649 -4.40 9.32 22.94
C PRO A 649 -4.16 7.90 22.44
N GLY A 650 -3.60 7.06 23.31
CA GLY A 650 -3.54 5.63 23.06
C GLY A 650 -4.93 4.98 23.09
N TYR A 651 -5.06 3.82 22.46
CA TYR A 651 -6.33 3.11 22.42
C TYR A 651 -6.18 1.60 22.37
N ALA A 652 -7.26 0.91 22.72
CA ALA A 652 -7.46 -0.50 22.45
C ALA A 652 -8.80 -0.65 21.70
N ARG A 653 -8.80 -1.40 20.59
CA ARG A 653 -9.99 -1.69 19.77
C ARG A 653 -10.16 -3.20 19.68
N PHE A 654 -11.41 -3.66 19.82
CA PHE A 654 -11.81 -5.05 19.67
C PHE A 654 -12.72 -5.23 18.48
N ASP A 655 -12.43 -6.26 17.71
CA ASP A 655 -13.26 -6.69 16.59
C ASP A 655 -13.65 -8.16 16.78
N ILE A 656 -14.84 -8.55 16.32
CA ILE A 656 -15.29 -9.94 16.30
C ILE A 656 -15.91 -10.25 14.94
N VAL A 657 -15.63 -11.46 14.45
CA VAL A 657 -16.13 -11.91 13.15
C VAL A 657 -16.65 -13.33 13.30
N GLN A 658 -17.90 -13.55 12.87
CA GLN A 658 -18.50 -14.88 12.79
C GLN A 658 -18.59 -15.30 11.34
N THR A 659 -18.06 -16.48 11.01
CA THR A 659 -18.12 -17.05 9.65
C THR A 659 -18.88 -18.37 9.68
N TRP A 660 -19.82 -18.50 8.76
CA TRP A 660 -20.50 -19.77 8.46
C TRP A 660 -20.18 -20.16 7.02
N ARG A 661 -19.75 -21.41 6.83
CA ARG A 661 -19.43 -22.00 5.53
C ARG A 661 -20.25 -23.26 5.31
N HIS A 662 -20.88 -23.34 4.16
CA HIS A 662 -21.63 -24.52 3.72
C HIS A 662 -21.06 -25.05 2.41
N ALA A 663 -20.64 -26.32 2.42
CA ALA A 663 -20.26 -27.02 1.21
C ALA A 663 -21.50 -27.46 0.46
N LEU A 664 -21.55 -27.15 -0.83
CA LEU A 664 -22.57 -27.58 -1.75
C LEU A 664 -22.08 -28.83 -2.53
N SER A 665 -22.94 -29.40 -3.37
CA SER A 665 -22.55 -30.44 -4.31
C SER A 665 -21.46 -29.93 -5.29
N ASN A 666 -20.69 -30.84 -5.86
CA ASN A 666 -19.70 -30.53 -6.91
C ASN A 666 -18.55 -29.61 -6.52
N GLY A 667 -18.14 -29.59 -5.23
CA GLY A 667 -17.03 -28.77 -4.78
C GLY A 667 -17.33 -27.28 -4.58
N GLN A 668 -18.55 -26.86 -4.82
CA GLN A 668 -19.01 -25.49 -4.60
C GLN A 668 -19.20 -25.21 -3.11
N SER A 669 -19.20 -23.92 -2.73
CA SER A 669 -19.48 -23.52 -1.35
C SER A 669 -20.05 -22.12 -1.25
N VAL A 670 -20.86 -21.92 -0.21
CA VAL A 670 -21.31 -20.61 0.22
C VAL A 670 -20.69 -20.31 1.58
N GLU A 671 -20.15 -19.10 1.74
CA GLU A 671 -19.62 -18.59 2.98
C GLU A 671 -20.30 -17.28 3.32
N VAL A 672 -20.82 -17.17 4.53
CA VAL A 672 -21.43 -15.94 5.06
C VAL A 672 -20.62 -15.47 6.25
N GLN A 673 -20.21 -14.21 6.24
CA GLN A 673 -19.42 -13.59 7.29
C GLN A 673 -20.17 -12.39 7.86
N LEU A 674 -20.32 -12.36 9.18
CA LEU A 674 -20.83 -11.22 9.96
C LEU A 674 -19.70 -10.65 10.80
N ALA A 675 -19.35 -9.38 10.60
CA ALA A 675 -18.33 -8.68 11.34
C ALA A 675 -18.90 -7.55 12.19
N LEU A 676 -18.44 -7.46 13.43
CA LEU A 676 -18.64 -6.35 14.36
C LEU A 676 -17.27 -5.74 14.65
N ARG A 677 -16.96 -4.60 14.02
CA ARG A 677 -15.69 -3.89 14.22
C ARG A 677 -15.88 -2.80 15.27
N ASN A 678 -14.80 -2.54 16.04
CA ASN A 678 -14.82 -1.61 17.16
C ASN A 678 -16.00 -1.91 18.13
N LEU A 679 -16.06 -3.16 18.61
CA LEU A 679 -17.18 -3.73 19.38
C LEU A 679 -17.63 -2.82 20.56
N PHE A 680 -16.67 -2.20 21.25
CA PHE A 680 -16.93 -1.34 22.42
C PHE A 680 -17.08 0.14 22.08
N ASP A 681 -17.22 0.47 20.80
CA ASP A 681 -17.37 1.83 20.29
C ASP A 681 -16.29 2.80 20.79
N LYS A 682 -15.04 2.32 20.89
CA LYS A 682 -13.91 3.13 21.34
C LYS A 682 -13.72 4.34 20.43
N HIS A 683 -13.65 5.51 21.04
CA HIS A 683 -13.23 6.74 20.36
C HIS A 683 -11.71 6.77 20.27
N TYR A 684 -11.16 6.86 19.05
CA TYR A 684 -9.71 6.85 18.81
C TYR A 684 -9.38 7.65 17.53
N PHE A 685 -8.09 7.91 17.34
CA PHE A 685 -7.57 8.60 16.15
C PHE A 685 -6.62 7.67 15.40
N VAL A 686 -6.69 7.70 14.07
CA VAL A 686 -5.88 6.84 13.20
C VAL A 686 -4.51 7.46 12.98
N SER A 687 -4.45 8.74 12.63
CA SER A 687 -3.21 9.45 12.29
C SER A 687 -3.41 10.97 12.31
N SER A 688 -2.31 11.70 12.09
CA SER A 688 -2.33 13.08 11.64
C SER A 688 -1.67 13.16 10.26
N HIS A 689 -2.40 13.63 9.25
CA HIS A 689 -1.84 13.76 7.91
C HIS A 689 -0.71 14.78 7.86
N LEU A 690 0.35 14.43 7.16
CA LEU A 690 1.52 15.29 6.94
C LEU A 690 2.08 15.90 8.23
N HIS A 691 1.90 15.22 9.38
CA HIS A 691 2.36 15.64 10.70
C HIS A 691 1.88 17.05 11.10
N VAL A 692 0.67 17.41 10.67
CA VAL A 692 0.07 18.70 11.03
C VAL A 692 -1.14 18.51 11.94
N SER A 693 -1.18 19.25 13.02
CA SER A 693 -2.22 19.16 14.06
C SER A 693 -3.62 19.57 13.59
N ARG A 694 -3.77 20.11 12.39
CA ARG A 694 -5.09 20.48 11.83
C ARG A 694 -5.75 19.40 10.97
N TRP A 695 -5.07 18.27 10.72
CA TRP A 695 -5.57 17.21 9.85
C TRP A 695 -5.46 15.83 10.54
N ILE A 696 -6.27 15.66 11.58
CA ILE A 696 -6.27 14.44 12.39
C ILE A 696 -7.45 13.56 11.95
N THR A 697 -7.16 12.33 11.59
CA THR A 697 -8.17 11.35 11.14
C THR A 697 -8.81 10.63 12.35
N PRO A 698 -10.09 10.85 12.65
CA PRO A 698 -10.80 10.06 13.64
C PRO A 698 -10.97 8.61 13.20
N GLY A 699 -10.94 7.69 14.14
CA GLY A 699 -11.25 6.29 13.89
C GLY A 699 -12.75 6.02 13.81
N GLN A 700 -13.14 5.10 12.93
CA GLN A 700 -14.54 4.71 12.77
C GLN A 700 -15.12 4.12 14.06
N GLY A 701 -16.35 4.49 14.37
CA GLY A 701 -17.11 3.92 15.47
C GLY A 701 -17.44 2.44 15.27
N ARG A 702 -18.24 1.88 16.19
CA ARG A 702 -18.75 0.52 16.01
C ARG A 702 -19.49 0.41 14.70
N ASN A 703 -19.11 -0.58 13.90
CA ASN A 703 -19.75 -0.84 12.62
C ASN A 703 -19.99 -2.33 12.41
N VAL A 704 -20.96 -2.62 11.57
CA VAL A 704 -21.37 -3.97 11.20
C VAL A 704 -21.15 -4.15 9.71
N ALA A 705 -20.62 -5.30 9.32
CA ALA A 705 -20.55 -5.70 7.92
C ALA A 705 -21.01 -7.14 7.76
N LEU A 706 -21.75 -7.41 6.70
CA LEU A 706 -22.19 -8.73 6.27
C LEU A 706 -21.67 -8.97 4.87
N SER A 707 -21.03 -10.12 4.62
CA SER A 707 -20.67 -10.54 3.28
C SER A 707 -21.08 -11.98 3.00
N ALA A 708 -21.40 -12.26 1.74
CA ALA A 708 -21.67 -13.59 1.24
C ALA A 708 -20.72 -13.88 0.08
N THR A 709 -20.04 -15.00 0.12
CA THR A 709 -19.14 -15.47 -0.94
C THR A 709 -19.63 -16.80 -1.47
N TYR A 710 -19.88 -16.88 -2.77
CA TYR A 710 -20.13 -18.13 -3.48
C TYR A 710 -18.86 -18.51 -4.25
N ARG A 711 -18.42 -19.77 -4.08
CA ARG A 711 -17.26 -20.35 -4.80
C ARG A 711 -17.70 -21.54 -5.61
N PHE A 712 -17.19 -21.65 -6.85
CA PHE A 712 -17.54 -22.70 -7.81
C PHE A 712 -16.37 -23.05 -8.72
#